data_440b75765a2c537893ffc2dc397975ae
#
_entry.id   440b75765a2c537893ffc2dc397975ae
#
_cell.length_a   1.000
_cell.length_b   1.000
_cell.length_c   1.000
_cell.angle_alpha   90.00
_cell.angle_beta   90.00
_cell.angle_gamma   90.00
#
_symmetry.space_group_name_H-M   'P 1'
#
loop_
_entity.id
_entity.type
_entity.pdbx_description
1 polymer ?
#
loop_
_entity_poly.entity_id
_entity_poly.type
_entity_poly.pdbx_seq_one_letter_code
_entity_poly.pdbx_strand_id
1 'polypeptide(L)'
;MKIFSSKKFGLTTLLPLLLLTSSISADEVDEVVVSGYFIPDEKRETSEINVVLDSTAIERTGDDNIAVALTRLTGLSLVRGKYVYVRGLGERYSAATLNGGVLPSPEPLKRVVPLDLFPTEAIESAIVQKTYSADMNGEFGGGMIAIKTKAVPSERIASLSLSTGYNTNHREDGLLYDGGGDDDWGYDDGTRDYPASVASAIAAGTKIDRSNFEPYQLANMAREFENSKLWVIQKGNVPANGSFNVTYGNQLDWDLGNDLSSGFLLTAGVKSSWQTQEGLRQTGDLQANSDGTVSVIKAEDKTFMSTSNDATTYGMGVFGVESDSAEVKLTSLYIHKGTKEARSITGYDPSDAADVREDYTEFFERTLRNNQLSFDKIFQNDITLNGRVSFGTASRNAPYERSVFYEDSDNDGIFLYDVNTGRNQTQFSSVDDDVFNIGLDLTLPVETDTADLIFKIGLDQKVNDREAEVRSYRFLAAGGPLPDDLLGKRVDYIFADQNLDPNRLYVIENTGSSSPAGYEGELETDAYYASVEALISDQFRISAGARYEDGTQEINTYDLFTGKDNSIDKTIDEDYILPSLTFTYLPENYENLQIRFGYSETIARPTFRELSPTLFVDVDTDRVVAGSLYLENSEIENFDIRFEYYFGQKQFLTLGAFYKEIDKPIEESVTEIGDLVITSYQNVPLAEISGFEFEFERIFDGFESSWLASKELLVKVNYTFTNSEIVIGEGDTFVNLVGVTELASSLLANGRDDRLQGQSDNILNFQIGFNDFIANSQGTLIFNYVDDRVRARGIDVLPDIIEEVPTTLDFVYSRNFDRDDLENPLKLSLEIRNILDESYEATVADNIFYDQYDLGRSFSLGLKYQF
;
A
#
# COMPACT_ATOMS: atom_id res chain seq x y z
N MET A 1 11.92 -8.66 -22.78
CA MET A 1 11.38 -10.02 -22.86
C MET A 1 12.54 -10.99 -22.93
N LYS A 2 13.22 -11.14 -21.80
CA LYS A 2 14.20 -12.21 -21.54
C LYS A 2 13.76 -12.85 -20.23
N ILE A 3 12.78 -13.71 -20.33
CA ILE A 3 12.25 -14.52 -19.23
C ILE A 3 13.01 -15.83 -19.27
N PHE A 4 13.57 -16.20 -18.12
CA PHE A 4 14.25 -17.47 -17.85
C PHE A 4 15.59 -17.69 -18.57
N SER A 5 16.65 -17.22 -17.94
CA SER A 5 17.99 -17.76 -18.15
C SER A 5 18.32 -18.71 -17.00
N SER A 6 18.26 -19.99 -17.34
CA SER A 6 18.98 -21.10 -16.73
C SER A 6 18.77 -21.48 -15.26
N LYS A 7 17.65 -22.08 -14.94
CA LYS A 7 17.72 -23.41 -14.29
C LYS A 7 16.62 -24.28 -14.92
N LYS A 8 17.00 -25.40 -15.53
CA LYS A 8 16.09 -26.34 -16.16
C LYS A 8 15.22 -26.98 -15.07
N PHE A 9 14.04 -26.44 -14.85
CA PHE A 9 12.98 -27.16 -14.18
C PHE A 9 12.57 -28.34 -15.06
N GLY A 10 12.79 -29.52 -14.58
CA GLY A 10 12.33 -30.76 -15.19
C GLY A 10 10.81 -30.89 -15.05
N LEU A 11 10.05 -30.12 -15.82
CA LEU A 11 8.59 -30.20 -15.91
C LEU A 11 8.19 -31.31 -16.91
N THR A 12 8.68 -32.52 -16.71
CA THR A 12 8.37 -33.68 -17.60
C THR A 12 7.95 -34.90 -16.81
N THR A 13 6.99 -34.78 -15.87
CA THR A 13 6.29 -35.99 -15.35
C THR A 13 5.07 -35.74 -14.47
N LEU A 14 4.32 -34.65 -14.64
CA LEU A 14 3.11 -34.43 -13.83
C LEU A 14 1.86 -34.07 -14.62
N LEU A 15 1.73 -34.61 -15.84
CA LEU A 15 0.49 -34.49 -16.58
C LEU A 15 0.20 -35.81 -17.30
N PRO A 16 -0.24 -36.85 -16.64
CA PRO A 16 -1.52 -37.49 -16.89
C PRO A 16 -2.04 -38.24 -15.66
N LEU A 17 -2.75 -37.64 -14.76
CA LEU A 17 -3.49 -38.36 -13.72
C LEU A 17 -4.88 -37.84 -13.45
N LEU A 18 -5.52 -37.21 -14.40
CA LEU A 18 -6.86 -36.59 -14.20
C LEU A 18 -7.93 -37.07 -15.18
N LEU A 19 -7.84 -38.31 -15.65
CA LEU A 19 -8.94 -38.97 -16.40
C LEU A 19 -9.08 -40.44 -16.00
N LEU A 20 -9.62 -40.69 -14.81
CA LEU A 20 -10.21 -41.97 -14.48
C LEU A 20 -11.62 -41.74 -14.00
N THR A 21 -12.57 -41.75 -14.93
CA THR A 21 -14.01 -41.86 -14.68
C THR A 21 -14.34 -43.26 -14.24
N SER A 22 -14.74 -43.41 -12.97
CA SER A 22 -15.48 -44.57 -12.54
C SER A 22 -16.90 -44.16 -12.11
N SER A 23 -17.87 -44.62 -12.88
CA SER A 23 -19.29 -44.52 -12.62
C SER A 23 -19.67 -45.31 -11.38
N ILE A 24 -20.19 -44.66 -10.35
CA ILE A 24 -20.90 -45.29 -9.23
C ILE A 24 -22.21 -44.54 -9.02
N SER A 25 -23.28 -45.28 -8.85
CA SER A 25 -24.67 -44.86 -8.73
C SER A 25 -24.90 -43.89 -7.53
N ALA A 26 -25.66 -42.87 -7.78
CA ALA A 26 -26.13 -41.94 -6.75
C ALA A 26 -27.25 -42.57 -5.90
N ASP A 27 -27.07 -42.51 -4.56
CA ASP A 27 -28.18 -42.41 -3.62
C ASP A 27 -28.35 -40.93 -3.28
N GLU A 28 -29.65 -40.51 -3.18
CA GLU A 28 -30.01 -39.12 -2.91
C GLU A 28 -29.36 -38.60 -1.62
N VAL A 29 -28.51 -37.61 -1.76
CA VAL A 29 -27.98 -36.79 -0.67
C VAL A 29 -28.55 -35.38 -0.85
N ASP A 30 -29.06 -34.82 0.23
CA ASP A 30 -29.57 -33.44 0.27
C ASP A 30 -28.55 -32.47 -0.32
N GLU A 31 -29.08 -31.50 -1.07
CA GLU A 31 -28.36 -30.49 -1.86
C GLU A 31 -27.40 -29.71 -1.00
N VAL A 32 -26.11 -30.06 -1.03
CA VAL A 32 -25.02 -29.23 -0.48
C VAL A 32 -24.52 -28.33 -1.61
N VAL A 33 -24.99 -27.11 -1.61
CA VAL A 33 -24.47 -26.07 -2.50
C VAL A 33 -23.05 -25.75 -2.08
N VAL A 34 -22.07 -26.25 -2.79
CA VAL A 34 -20.65 -25.87 -2.64
C VAL A 34 -20.42 -24.60 -3.44
N SER A 35 -20.87 -23.46 -2.95
CA SER A 35 -20.26 -22.18 -3.30
C SER A 35 -19.02 -22.01 -2.44
N GLY A 36 -17.87 -21.64 -3.03
CA GLY A 36 -16.61 -21.53 -2.35
C GLY A 36 -16.75 -21.00 -0.92
N TYR A 37 -16.20 -21.67 0.05
CA TYR A 37 -16.40 -21.57 1.49
C TYR A 37 -17.01 -20.23 1.96
N PHE A 38 -18.32 -20.10 1.87
CA PHE A 38 -19.06 -19.08 2.57
C PHE A 38 -19.29 -19.60 4.00
N ILE A 39 -18.45 -19.19 4.92
CA ILE A 39 -18.71 -19.37 6.35
C ILE A 39 -19.73 -18.27 6.72
N PRO A 40 -20.97 -18.63 7.10
CA PRO A 40 -22.05 -17.65 7.32
C PRO A 40 -21.70 -16.59 8.37
N ASP A 41 -20.73 -16.85 9.25
CA ASP A 41 -20.20 -15.92 10.23
C ASP A 41 -18.68 -16.19 10.39
N GLU A 42 -17.89 -15.73 9.40
CA GLU A 42 -16.42 -15.93 9.38
C GLU A 42 -15.74 -15.45 10.67
N LYS A 43 -16.30 -14.46 11.35
CA LYS A 43 -15.78 -13.96 12.63
C LYS A 43 -16.02 -14.95 13.77
N ARG A 44 -17.16 -15.63 13.79
CA ARG A 44 -17.57 -16.53 14.87
C ARG A 44 -17.04 -17.95 14.67
N GLU A 45 -17.01 -18.43 13.46
CA GLU A 45 -16.80 -19.85 13.17
C GLU A 45 -15.36 -20.22 12.90
N THR A 46 -14.49 -19.27 12.64
CA THR A 46 -13.04 -19.52 12.49
C THR A 46 -12.36 -19.71 13.84
N SER A 47 -11.25 -20.45 13.87
CA SER A 47 -10.40 -20.62 15.06
C SER A 47 -9.60 -19.35 15.35
N GLU A 48 -9.21 -18.62 14.30
CA GLU A 48 -8.37 -17.43 14.38
C GLU A 48 -9.19 -16.18 14.72
N ILE A 49 -8.52 -15.13 15.22
CA ILE A 49 -9.10 -13.81 15.45
C ILE A 49 -9.11 -13.03 14.14
N ASN A 50 -10.30 -12.86 13.58
CA ASN A 50 -10.54 -12.18 12.31
C ASN A 50 -11.42 -10.94 12.47
N VAL A 51 -11.20 -9.96 11.58
CA VAL A 51 -12.11 -8.83 11.35
C VAL A 51 -12.45 -8.79 9.87
N VAL A 52 -13.74 -8.77 9.56
CA VAL A 52 -14.22 -8.92 8.18
C VAL A 52 -14.83 -7.61 7.69
N LEU A 53 -14.43 -7.20 6.51
CA LEU A 53 -15.01 -6.12 5.73
C LEU A 53 -15.75 -6.74 4.54
N ASP A 54 -17.05 -6.88 4.64
CA ASP A 54 -17.87 -7.43 3.56
C ASP A 54 -18.38 -6.35 2.58
N SER A 55 -18.94 -6.78 1.47
CA SER A 55 -19.50 -5.89 0.44
C SER A 55 -20.59 -4.97 0.98
N THR A 56 -21.37 -5.41 1.97
CA THR A 56 -22.44 -4.61 2.59
C THR A 56 -21.84 -3.45 3.41
N ALA A 57 -20.77 -3.71 4.14
CA ALA A 57 -20.05 -2.69 4.89
C ALA A 57 -19.38 -1.67 3.94
N ILE A 58 -18.75 -2.13 2.86
CA ILE A 58 -18.17 -1.28 1.81
C ILE A 58 -19.24 -0.37 1.18
N GLU A 59 -20.39 -0.93 0.79
CA GLU A 59 -21.50 -0.16 0.20
C GLU A 59 -22.11 0.86 1.16
N ARG A 60 -22.08 0.59 2.46
CA ARG A 60 -22.59 1.47 3.51
C ARG A 60 -21.69 2.67 3.74
N THR A 61 -20.38 2.47 3.71
CA THR A 61 -19.39 3.53 3.94
C THR A 61 -19.06 4.33 2.68
N GLY A 62 -19.37 3.77 1.49
CA GLY A 62 -19.11 4.40 0.21
C GLY A 62 -17.63 4.59 -0.09
N ASP A 63 -16.74 3.85 0.59
CA ASP A 63 -15.30 3.96 0.38
C ASP A 63 -14.94 3.43 -1.02
N ASP A 64 -14.11 4.16 -1.75
CA ASP A 64 -13.83 3.95 -3.17
C ASP A 64 -12.58 3.11 -3.44
N ASN A 65 -11.81 2.81 -2.40
CA ASN A 65 -10.69 1.89 -2.43
C ASN A 65 -10.57 1.10 -1.11
N ILE A 66 -9.86 -0.01 -1.15
CA ILE A 66 -9.74 -0.92 -0.01
C ILE A 66 -8.94 -0.31 1.15
N ALA A 67 -7.94 0.55 0.89
CA ALA A 67 -7.15 1.17 1.94
C ALA A 67 -8.02 1.99 2.90
N VAL A 68 -8.88 2.85 2.36
CA VAL A 68 -9.82 3.66 3.15
C VAL A 68 -10.86 2.77 3.83
N ALA A 69 -11.42 1.80 3.12
CA ALA A 69 -12.44 0.91 3.66
C ALA A 69 -11.94 0.10 4.88
N LEU A 70 -10.69 -0.34 4.86
CA LEU A 70 -10.05 -1.07 5.97
C LEU A 70 -9.89 -0.23 7.24
N THR A 71 -9.78 1.10 7.15
CA THR A 71 -9.72 1.96 8.35
C THR A 71 -10.98 1.90 9.21
N ARG A 72 -12.07 1.36 8.67
CA ARG A 72 -13.34 1.17 9.39
C ARG A 72 -13.33 -0.04 10.31
N LEU A 73 -12.26 -0.85 10.26
CA LEU A 73 -12.05 -2.03 11.09
C LEU A 73 -11.20 -1.69 12.32
N THR A 74 -11.32 -2.52 13.36
CA THR A 74 -10.61 -2.36 14.63
C THR A 74 -9.12 -2.57 14.47
N GLY A 75 -8.31 -1.72 15.08
CA GLY A 75 -6.86 -1.86 15.11
C GLY A 75 -6.17 -1.54 13.80
N LEU A 76 -6.85 -0.86 12.88
CA LEU A 76 -6.26 -0.47 11.61
C LEU A 76 -6.20 1.06 11.48
N SER A 77 -5.07 1.55 11.01
CA SER A 77 -4.88 2.95 10.65
C SER A 77 -4.27 3.07 9.26
N LEU A 78 -4.51 4.20 8.61
CA LEU A 78 -4.00 4.49 7.27
C LEU A 78 -2.81 5.44 7.37
N VAL A 79 -1.73 5.09 6.69
CA VAL A 79 -0.52 5.89 6.62
C VAL A 79 -0.31 6.32 5.17
N ARG A 80 -0.07 7.63 4.96
CA ARG A 80 0.16 8.23 3.63
C ARG A 80 -0.94 7.92 2.60
N GLY A 81 -2.18 7.64 3.04
CA GLY A 81 -3.30 7.31 2.16
C GLY A 81 -3.21 5.98 1.41
N LYS A 82 -2.16 5.17 1.63
CA LYS A 82 -1.83 3.97 0.83
C LYS A 82 -1.67 2.71 1.67
N TYR A 83 -1.04 2.82 2.85
CA TYR A 83 -0.61 1.68 3.66
C TYR A 83 -1.48 1.53 4.88
N VAL A 84 -1.92 0.30 5.11
CA VAL A 84 -2.72 -0.04 6.29
C VAL A 84 -1.81 -0.66 7.34
N TYR A 85 -1.72 0.00 8.50
CA TYR A 85 -1.02 -0.50 9.66
C TYR A 85 -1.98 -1.29 10.53
N VAL A 86 -1.53 -2.44 11.00
CA VAL A 86 -2.33 -3.34 11.85
C VAL A 86 -1.75 -3.32 13.25
N ARG A 87 -2.56 -2.90 14.24
CA ARG A 87 -2.14 -2.78 15.65
C ARG A 87 -0.90 -1.91 15.85
N GLY A 88 -0.80 -0.84 15.05
CA GLY A 88 0.33 0.08 15.09
C GLY A 88 1.60 -0.40 14.40
N LEU A 89 1.65 -1.66 13.95
CA LEU A 89 2.79 -2.17 13.20
C LEU A 89 2.74 -1.74 11.74
N GLY A 90 3.87 -1.24 11.25
CA GLY A 90 4.07 -0.78 9.91
C GLY A 90 3.88 -1.86 8.85
N GLU A 91 3.85 -1.43 7.59
CA GLU A 91 3.57 -2.29 6.45
C GLU A 91 4.55 -3.47 6.30
N ARG A 92 5.82 -3.35 6.75
CA ARG A 92 6.80 -4.46 6.69
C ARG A 92 6.38 -5.66 7.55
N TYR A 93 5.59 -5.40 8.58
CA TYR A 93 5.08 -6.43 9.51
C TYR A 93 3.70 -6.95 9.12
N SER A 94 3.18 -6.56 7.96
CA SER A 94 1.88 -6.99 7.45
C SER A 94 2.02 -7.56 6.05
N ALA A 95 1.18 -8.50 5.69
CA ALA A 95 1.13 -9.05 4.35
C ALA A 95 -0.27 -8.85 3.73
N ALA A 96 -0.31 -8.66 2.42
CA ALA A 96 -1.56 -8.61 1.67
C ALA A 96 -1.60 -9.73 0.62
N THR A 97 -2.73 -10.42 0.54
CA THR A 97 -2.95 -11.47 -0.45
C THR A 97 -4.22 -11.20 -1.25
N LEU A 98 -4.25 -11.65 -2.49
CA LEU A 98 -5.44 -11.67 -3.34
C LEU A 98 -5.85 -13.11 -3.59
N ASN A 99 -7.02 -13.51 -3.09
CA ASN A 99 -7.51 -14.90 -3.15
C ASN A 99 -6.46 -15.93 -2.67
N GLY A 100 -5.69 -15.59 -1.64
CA GLY A 100 -4.62 -16.43 -1.08
C GLY A 100 -3.26 -16.36 -1.79
N GLY A 101 -3.13 -15.70 -2.94
CA GLY A 101 -1.86 -15.46 -3.62
C GLY A 101 -1.18 -14.17 -3.15
N VAL A 102 0.15 -14.19 -2.99
CA VAL A 102 0.92 -12.99 -2.65
C VAL A 102 0.94 -12.01 -3.82
N LEU A 103 0.92 -10.72 -3.53
CA LEU A 103 0.91 -9.65 -4.52
C LEU A 103 2.29 -8.98 -4.64
N PRO A 104 2.75 -8.64 -5.86
CA PRO A 104 3.91 -7.78 -6.07
C PRO A 104 3.60 -6.32 -5.74
N SER A 105 4.62 -5.51 -5.51
CA SER A 105 4.47 -4.09 -5.17
C SER A 105 5.16 -3.17 -6.19
N PRO A 106 4.45 -2.18 -6.75
CA PRO A 106 5.05 -1.18 -7.63
C PRO A 106 5.77 -0.06 -6.85
N GLU A 107 5.75 -0.09 -5.52
CA GLU A 107 6.35 0.97 -4.71
C GLU A 107 7.87 0.81 -4.62
N PRO A 108 8.63 1.89 -4.83
CA PRO A 108 10.10 1.80 -4.84
C PRO A 108 10.70 1.53 -3.46
N LEU A 109 10.05 2.00 -2.38
CA LEU A 109 10.55 1.91 -1.02
C LEU A 109 9.87 0.84 -0.17
N LYS A 110 8.75 0.28 -0.62
CA LYS A 110 7.89 -0.60 0.18
C LYS A 110 7.62 -1.92 -0.53
N ARG A 111 7.62 -3.02 0.25
CA ARG A 111 7.31 -4.35 -0.27
C ARG A 111 5.82 -4.59 -0.39
N VAL A 112 5.04 -4.06 0.54
CA VAL A 112 3.60 -4.28 0.55
C VAL A 112 2.94 -3.48 -0.58
N VAL A 113 2.05 -4.14 -1.31
CA VAL A 113 1.26 -3.49 -2.35
C VAL A 113 0.43 -2.36 -1.75
N PRO A 114 0.43 -1.16 -2.34
CA PRO A 114 -0.39 -0.06 -1.86
C PRO A 114 -1.87 -0.38 -2.09
N LEU A 115 -2.64 -0.40 -1.02
CA LEU A 115 -4.05 -0.83 -1.04
C LEU A 115 -4.99 0.22 -1.66
N ASP A 116 -4.53 1.45 -1.88
CA ASP A 116 -5.24 2.49 -2.65
C ASP A 116 -5.41 2.14 -4.13
N LEU A 117 -4.64 1.17 -4.64
CA LEU A 117 -4.78 0.67 -6.01
C LEU A 117 -6.07 -0.13 -6.22
N PHE A 118 -6.59 -0.79 -5.17
CA PHE A 118 -7.72 -1.72 -5.31
C PHE A 118 -9.06 -1.00 -5.20
N PRO A 119 -9.79 -0.82 -6.33
CA PRO A 119 -11.13 -0.25 -6.31
C PRO A 119 -12.10 -1.24 -5.64
N THR A 120 -12.96 -0.73 -4.77
CA THR A 120 -13.94 -1.55 -4.04
C THR A 120 -14.95 -2.27 -4.94
N GLU A 121 -15.16 -1.77 -6.16
CA GLU A 121 -16.04 -2.41 -7.15
C GLU A 121 -15.55 -3.79 -7.62
N ALA A 122 -14.26 -4.08 -7.55
CA ALA A 122 -13.68 -5.37 -7.92
C ALA A 122 -13.65 -6.37 -6.75
N ILE A 123 -13.85 -5.88 -5.53
CA ILE A 123 -13.64 -6.64 -4.28
C ILE A 123 -14.98 -7.10 -3.71
N GLU A 124 -15.02 -8.32 -3.21
CA GLU A 124 -16.15 -8.90 -2.48
C GLU A 124 -16.00 -8.66 -0.99
N SER A 125 -14.83 -8.96 -0.46
CA SER A 125 -14.52 -8.79 0.95
C SER A 125 -13.02 -8.63 1.19
N ALA A 126 -12.67 -8.11 2.36
CA ALA A 126 -11.32 -8.18 2.89
C ALA A 126 -11.37 -8.69 4.33
N ILE A 127 -10.54 -9.68 4.64
CA ILE A 127 -10.42 -10.27 5.97
C ILE A 127 -9.07 -9.87 6.52
N VAL A 128 -9.07 -9.28 7.70
CA VAL A 128 -7.84 -9.01 8.42
C VAL A 128 -7.71 -10.03 9.55
N GLN A 129 -6.81 -10.99 9.34
CA GLN A 129 -6.50 -11.99 10.34
C GLN A 129 -5.41 -11.46 11.25
N LYS A 130 -5.65 -11.50 12.56
CA LYS A 130 -4.78 -10.91 13.60
C LYS A 130 -4.01 -11.93 14.41
N THR A 131 -4.38 -13.21 14.34
CA THR A 131 -3.63 -14.33 14.90
C THR A 131 -3.12 -15.22 13.79
N TYR A 132 -1.88 -15.66 13.89
CA TYR A 132 -1.22 -16.48 12.88
C TYR A 132 -1.73 -17.93 12.87
N SER A 133 -1.83 -18.52 11.71
CA SER A 133 -2.06 -19.95 11.48
C SER A 133 -1.01 -20.51 10.52
N ALA A 134 -0.65 -21.77 10.69
CA ALA A 134 0.48 -22.40 9.99
C ALA A 134 0.33 -22.46 8.45
N ASP A 135 -0.88 -22.31 7.92
CA ASP A 135 -1.17 -22.23 6.48
C ASP A 135 -0.90 -20.86 5.85
N MET A 136 -0.56 -19.86 6.66
CA MET A 136 -0.19 -18.53 6.22
C MET A 136 1.31 -18.36 6.02
N ASN A 137 1.70 -17.36 5.24
CA ASN A 137 3.09 -16.95 5.10
C ASN A 137 3.69 -16.58 6.47
N GLY A 138 4.95 -16.95 6.72
CA GLY A 138 5.67 -16.67 7.97
C GLY A 138 5.89 -15.19 8.25
N GLU A 139 5.85 -14.34 7.23
CA GLU A 139 5.96 -12.88 7.36
C GLU A 139 4.64 -12.26 7.88
N PHE A 140 4.44 -12.38 9.21
CA PHE A 140 3.22 -12.02 9.89
C PHE A 140 3.53 -11.34 11.24
N GLY A 141 3.63 -10.03 11.29
CA GLY A 141 3.84 -9.28 12.53
C GLY A 141 2.56 -8.63 13.06
N GLY A 142 1.94 -7.76 12.31
CA GLY A 142 0.68 -7.08 12.67
C GLY A 142 -0.55 -7.92 12.36
N GLY A 143 -0.60 -8.46 11.15
CA GLY A 143 -1.70 -9.26 10.63
C GLY A 143 -1.60 -9.49 9.13
N MET A 144 -2.49 -10.32 8.60
CA MET A 144 -2.62 -10.57 7.16
C MET A 144 -3.93 -9.99 6.62
N ILE A 145 -3.84 -9.24 5.54
CA ILE A 145 -4.98 -8.67 4.82
C ILE A 145 -5.29 -9.56 3.63
N ALA A 146 -6.28 -10.43 3.76
CA ALA A 146 -6.73 -11.31 2.69
C ALA A 146 -7.85 -10.65 1.89
N ILE A 147 -7.54 -10.19 0.69
CA ILE A 147 -8.50 -9.59 -0.24
C ILE A 147 -9.14 -10.70 -1.07
N LYS A 148 -10.46 -10.75 -1.10
CA LYS A 148 -11.23 -11.65 -1.95
C LYS A 148 -11.88 -10.86 -3.08
N THR A 149 -11.65 -11.27 -4.32
CA THR A 149 -12.33 -10.69 -5.49
C THR A 149 -13.74 -11.23 -5.60
N LYS A 150 -14.62 -10.47 -6.26
CA LYS A 150 -15.96 -10.95 -6.61
C LYS A 150 -15.89 -12.26 -7.39
N ALA A 151 -16.76 -13.19 -7.03
CA ALA A 151 -16.89 -14.51 -7.67
C ALA A 151 -17.84 -14.48 -8.88
N VAL A 152 -17.98 -15.60 -9.55
CA VAL A 152 -19.00 -15.80 -10.58
C VAL A 152 -20.37 -15.66 -9.93
N PRO A 153 -21.26 -14.80 -10.43
CA PRO A 153 -22.57 -14.60 -9.82
C PRO A 153 -23.51 -15.77 -10.11
N SER A 154 -24.35 -16.12 -9.13
CA SER A 154 -25.40 -17.15 -9.28
C SER A 154 -26.54 -16.73 -10.23
N GLU A 155 -26.74 -15.43 -10.41
CA GLU A 155 -27.75 -14.85 -11.31
C GLU A 155 -27.08 -13.83 -12.24
N ARG A 156 -27.73 -13.52 -13.35
CA ARG A 156 -27.22 -12.50 -14.27
C ARG A 156 -27.11 -11.14 -13.57
N ILE A 157 -25.93 -10.56 -13.60
CA ILE A 157 -25.64 -9.21 -13.11
C ILE A 157 -25.23 -8.33 -14.30
N ALA A 158 -25.85 -7.17 -14.43
CA ALA A 158 -25.44 -6.13 -15.34
C ALA A 158 -25.62 -4.78 -14.65
N SER A 159 -24.54 -4.02 -14.47
CA SER A 159 -24.62 -2.72 -13.80
C SER A 159 -23.71 -1.69 -14.44
N LEU A 160 -24.15 -0.43 -14.36
CA LEU A 160 -23.44 0.76 -14.77
C LEU A 160 -23.41 1.73 -13.61
N SER A 161 -22.22 2.21 -13.25
CA SER A 161 -22.04 3.22 -12.19
C SER A 161 -21.34 4.46 -12.73
N LEU A 162 -21.80 5.61 -12.31
CA LEU A 162 -21.22 6.92 -12.62
C LEU A 162 -21.10 7.72 -11.33
N SER A 163 -20.00 8.42 -11.13
CA SER A 163 -19.89 9.40 -10.04
C SER A 163 -19.24 10.69 -10.50
N THR A 164 -19.54 11.77 -9.78
CA THR A 164 -18.83 13.04 -9.89
C THR A 164 -18.65 13.63 -8.51
N GLY A 165 -17.53 14.33 -8.31
CA GLY A 165 -17.17 14.90 -7.02
C GLY A 165 -16.47 16.23 -7.13
N TYR A 166 -16.51 16.96 -6.02
CA TYR A 166 -15.87 18.28 -5.86
C TYR A 166 -15.27 18.37 -4.46
N ASN A 167 -14.05 18.92 -4.36
CA ASN A 167 -13.42 19.25 -3.10
C ASN A 167 -13.35 20.78 -2.95
N THR A 168 -13.56 21.30 -1.74
CA THR A 168 -13.54 22.74 -1.46
C THR A 168 -12.19 23.41 -1.77
N ASN A 169 -11.11 22.62 -1.79
CA ASN A 169 -9.77 23.08 -2.18
C ASN A 169 -9.53 23.04 -3.69
N HIS A 170 -10.52 22.62 -4.50
CA HIS A 170 -10.47 22.81 -5.95
C HIS A 170 -10.63 24.30 -6.26
N ARG A 171 -9.53 24.93 -6.66
CA ARG A 171 -9.47 26.37 -6.91
C ARG A 171 -9.35 26.68 -8.40
N GLU A 172 -9.70 27.92 -8.77
CA GLU A 172 -9.51 28.43 -10.13
C GLU A 172 -8.02 28.67 -10.49
N ASP A 173 -7.11 28.56 -9.52
CA ASP A 173 -5.68 28.83 -9.64
C ASP A 173 -4.79 27.62 -9.27
N GLY A 174 -5.28 26.40 -9.42
CA GLY A 174 -4.47 25.18 -9.27
C GLY A 174 -3.24 25.19 -10.18
N LEU A 175 -2.16 24.53 -9.74
CA LEU A 175 -0.94 24.40 -10.53
C LEU A 175 -1.10 23.27 -11.55
N LEU A 176 -0.97 23.59 -12.82
CA LEU A 176 -1.13 22.64 -13.93
C LEU A 176 0.04 22.76 -14.89
N TYR A 177 0.33 21.67 -15.62
CA TYR A 177 1.20 21.69 -16.80
C TYR A 177 0.57 20.85 -17.91
N ASP A 178 0.95 21.08 -19.17
CA ASP A 178 0.28 20.45 -20.31
C ASP A 178 0.44 18.91 -20.28
N GLY A 179 1.67 18.42 -20.22
CA GLY A 179 1.96 16.97 -20.17
C GLY A 179 1.74 16.24 -21.50
N GLY A 180 1.52 14.93 -21.41
CA GLY A 180 1.18 14.05 -22.52
C GLY A 180 -0.31 14.05 -22.88
N GLY A 181 -0.65 13.50 -24.04
CA GLY A 181 -2.04 13.46 -24.53
C GLY A 181 -2.92 12.45 -23.81
N ASP A 182 -2.34 11.40 -23.23
CA ASP A 182 -3.05 10.32 -22.55
C ASP A 182 -2.96 10.41 -21.00
N ASP A 183 -2.40 11.52 -20.46
CA ASP A 183 -2.29 11.75 -19.02
C ASP A 183 -3.64 11.66 -18.28
N ASP A 184 -4.73 12.12 -18.91
CA ASP A 184 -6.08 12.07 -18.33
C ASP A 184 -6.60 10.63 -18.13
N TRP A 185 -5.97 9.66 -18.79
CA TRP A 185 -6.25 8.22 -18.63
C TRP A 185 -5.20 7.53 -17.75
N GLY A 186 -4.19 8.27 -17.30
CA GLY A 186 -3.09 7.78 -16.48
C GLY A 186 -1.94 7.15 -17.25
N TYR A 187 -1.90 7.28 -18.58
CA TYR A 187 -0.86 6.67 -19.44
C TYR A 187 0.08 7.71 -20.01
N ASP A 188 1.38 7.40 -20.03
CA ASP A 188 2.32 8.17 -20.85
C ASP A 188 2.18 7.77 -22.32
N ASP A 189 2.08 8.76 -23.22
CA ASP A 189 1.95 8.58 -24.67
C ASP A 189 3.30 8.59 -25.41
N GLY A 190 4.41 8.49 -24.68
CA GLY A 190 5.78 8.62 -25.17
C GLY A 190 6.30 10.06 -25.22
N THR A 191 5.49 11.04 -24.75
CA THR A 191 5.93 12.44 -24.67
C THR A 191 7.09 12.61 -23.67
N ARG A 192 7.23 11.69 -22.69
CA ARG A 192 8.27 11.66 -21.66
C ARG A 192 9.37 10.64 -21.92
N ASP A 193 9.39 10.00 -23.08
CA ASP A 193 10.44 9.06 -23.46
C ASP A 193 11.83 9.72 -23.45
N TYR A 194 12.86 8.91 -23.24
CA TYR A 194 14.23 9.38 -23.41
C TYR A 194 14.45 9.99 -24.79
N PRO A 195 15.10 11.17 -24.89
CA PRO A 195 15.51 11.70 -26.18
C PRO A 195 16.34 10.67 -26.97
N ALA A 196 16.19 10.64 -28.30
CA ALA A 196 16.76 9.58 -29.12
C ALA A 196 18.29 9.43 -29.00
N SER A 197 19.01 10.55 -28.83
CA SER A 197 20.46 10.53 -28.62
C SER A 197 20.84 10.00 -27.24
N VAL A 198 20.03 10.31 -26.21
CA VAL A 198 20.19 9.81 -24.84
C VAL A 198 19.89 8.31 -24.80
N ALA A 199 18.77 7.87 -25.38
CA ALA A 199 18.44 6.44 -25.50
C ALA A 199 19.55 5.64 -26.19
N SER A 200 20.20 6.22 -27.21
CA SER A 200 21.33 5.60 -27.90
C SER A 200 22.57 5.47 -27.00
N ALA A 201 22.85 6.48 -26.16
CA ALA A 201 23.95 6.45 -25.20
C ALA A 201 23.68 5.40 -24.10
N ILE A 202 22.45 5.35 -23.56
CA ILE A 202 22.01 4.34 -22.58
C ILE A 202 22.20 2.93 -23.16
N ALA A 203 21.71 2.69 -24.38
CA ALA A 203 21.82 1.38 -25.04
C ALA A 203 23.30 0.97 -25.29
N ALA A 204 24.20 1.94 -25.41
CA ALA A 204 25.64 1.71 -25.54
C ALA A 204 26.36 1.59 -24.16
N GLY A 205 25.65 1.73 -23.02
CA GLY A 205 26.25 1.77 -21.67
C GLY A 205 27.19 2.96 -21.47
N THR A 206 26.99 4.07 -22.19
CA THR A 206 27.92 5.21 -22.20
C THR A 206 27.34 6.36 -21.37
N LYS A 207 28.04 6.78 -20.31
CA LYS A 207 27.65 7.95 -19.49
C LYS A 207 27.70 9.23 -20.32
N ILE A 208 26.66 10.06 -20.20
CA ILE A 208 26.56 11.34 -20.91
C ILE A 208 27.31 12.41 -20.15
N ASP A 209 28.60 12.56 -20.46
CA ASP A 209 29.49 13.53 -19.85
C ASP A 209 30.56 14.06 -20.82
N ARG A 210 31.39 15.00 -20.36
CA ARG A 210 32.46 15.59 -21.16
C ARG A 210 33.61 14.64 -21.47
N SER A 211 33.70 13.49 -20.84
CA SER A 211 34.73 12.49 -21.13
C SER A 211 34.35 11.61 -22.32
N ASN A 212 33.07 11.45 -22.58
CA ASN A 212 32.54 10.57 -23.59
C ASN A 212 31.97 11.30 -24.82
N PHE A 213 31.54 12.57 -24.64
CA PHE A 213 30.88 13.36 -25.70
C PHE A 213 31.50 14.74 -25.85
N GLU A 214 31.62 15.21 -27.09
CA GLU A 214 32.06 16.56 -27.40
C GLU A 214 30.98 17.59 -26.98
N PRO A 215 31.38 18.83 -26.59
CA PRO A 215 30.42 19.84 -26.08
C PRO A 215 29.24 20.11 -27.03
N TYR A 216 29.44 20.05 -28.38
CA TYR A 216 28.36 20.25 -29.30
C TYR A 216 27.35 19.10 -29.32
N GLN A 217 27.78 17.85 -29.00
CA GLN A 217 26.88 16.71 -28.87
C GLN A 217 26.03 16.84 -27.59
N LEU A 218 26.65 17.23 -26.48
CA LEU A 218 25.93 17.48 -25.20
C LEU A 218 24.89 18.62 -25.36
N ALA A 219 25.24 19.69 -26.10
CA ALA A 219 24.28 20.76 -26.39
C ALA A 219 23.14 20.32 -27.31
N ASN A 220 23.40 19.39 -28.25
CA ASN A 220 22.34 18.83 -29.09
C ASN A 220 21.42 17.90 -28.26
N MET A 221 21.99 17.06 -27.38
CA MET A 221 21.20 16.26 -26.43
C MET A 221 20.35 17.15 -25.54
N ALA A 222 20.88 18.29 -25.06
CA ALA A 222 20.11 19.26 -24.29
C ALA A 222 18.88 19.79 -25.03
N ARG A 223 18.99 20.06 -26.32
CA ARG A 223 17.85 20.50 -27.16
C ARG A 223 16.79 19.42 -27.33
N GLU A 224 17.21 18.15 -27.37
CA GLU A 224 16.28 17.02 -27.41
C GLU A 224 15.54 16.82 -26.07
N PHE A 225 16.14 17.25 -24.93
CA PHE A 225 15.49 17.23 -23.62
C PHE A 225 14.45 18.35 -23.45
N GLU A 226 14.56 19.43 -24.21
CA GLU A 226 13.67 20.57 -24.04
C GLU A 226 12.26 20.22 -24.52
N ASN A 227 11.31 20.24 -23.59
CA ASN A 227 9.88 20.06 -23.86
C ASN A 227 9.05 20.90 -22.89
N SER A 228 8.70 22.11 -23.32
CA SER A 228 7.96 23.07 -22.51
C SER A 228 6.62 22.55 -21.99
N LYS A 229 6.03 21.53 -22.62
CA LYS A 229 4.80 20.89 -22.14
C LYS A 229 4.99 20.14 -20.83
N LEU A 230 6.21 19.69 -20.52
CA LEU A 230 6.50 18.84 -19.38
C LEU A 230 6.89 19.62 -18.12
N TRP A 231 7.29 20.90 -18.24
CA TRP A 231 7.88 21.65 -17.13
C TRP A 231 7.40 23.08 -16.92
N VAL A 232 6.55 23.59 -17.81
CA VAL A 232 5.98 24.93 -17.63
C VAL A 232 4.71 24.84 -16.82
N ILE A 233 4.83 25.20 -15.54
CA ILE A 233 3.69 25.27 -14.63
C ILE A 233 2.86 26.51 -14.94
N GLN A 234 1.55 26.33 -14.97
CA GLN A 234 0.55 27.38 -15.22
C GLN A 234 -0.56 27.29 -14.19
N LYS A 235 -1.12 28.43 -13.79
CA LYS A 235 -2.32 28.45 -12.97
C LYS A 235 -3.56 28.22 -13.83
N GLY A 236 -4.47 27.37 -13.35
CA GLY A 236 -5.67 27.02 -14.10
C GLY A 236 -6.78 26.44 -13.23
N ASN A 237 -7.94 26.22 -13.85
CA ASN A 237 -9.08 25.60 -13.19
C ASN A 237 -8.82 24.08 -13.04
N VAL A 238 -9.00 23.58 -11.84
CA VAL A 238 -8.90 22.16 -11.54
C VAL A 238 -10.19 21.45 -11.94
N PRO A 239 -10.14 20.37 -12.74
CA PRO A 239 -11.33 19.60 -13.11
C PRO A 239 -12.03 18.93 -11.92
N ALA A 240 -13.32 18.63 -12.09
CA ALA A 240 -14.06 17.84 -11.10
C ALA A 240 -13.63 16.36 -11.13
N ASN A 241 -13.70 15.71 -9.98
CA ASN A 241 -13.50 14.27 -9.86
C ASN A 241 -14.63 13.51 -10.56
N GLY A 242 -14.32 12.31 -11.06
CA GLY A 242 -15.32 11.47 -11.69
C GLY A 242 -14.90 10.02 -11.81
N SER A 243 -15.89 9.13 -11.85
CA SER A 243 -15.67 7.72 -12.12
C SER A 243 -16.76 7.11 -13.01
N PHE A 244 -16.37 6.06 -13.71
CA PHE A 244 -17.26 5.24 -14.53
C PHE A 244 -16.89 3.77 -14.33
N ASN A 245 -17.89 2.92 -14.06
CA ASN A 245 -17.71 1.49 -13.91
C ASN A 245 -18.81 0.72 -14.62
N VAL A 246 -18.43 -0.42 -15.21
CA VAL A 246 -19.35 -1.41 -15.81
C VAL A 246 -19.02 -2.77 -15.22
N THR A 247 -20.07 -3.49 -14.79
CA THR A 247 -19.97 -4.89 -14.36
C THR A 247 -20.98 -5.72 -15.11
N TYR A 248 -20.53 -6.85 -15.66
CA TYR A 248 -21.41 -7.83 -16.30
C TYR A 248 -20.98 -9.24 -15.93
N GLY A 249 -21.94 -10.06 -15.48
CA GLY A 249 -21.69 -11.45 -15.15
C GLY A 249 -22.92 -12.31 -15.44
N ASN A 250 -22.69 -13.57 -15.74
CA ASN A 250 -23.76 -14.52 -16.03
C ASN A 250 -23.26 -15.95 -15.83
N GLN A 251 -24.17 -16.84 -15.46
CA GLN A 251 -23.95 -18.27 -15.62
C GLN A 251 -24.16 -18.67 -17.09
N LEU A 252 -23.38 -19.63 -17.53
CA LEU A 252 -23.45 -20.20 -18.88
C LEU A 252 -24.07 -21.60 -18.78
N ASP A 253 -25.32 -21.72 -19.21
CA ASP A 253 -26.04 -23.01 -19.29
C ASP A 253 -25.50 -23.82 -20.47
N TRP A 254 -24.32 -24.43 -20.29
CA TRP A 254 -23.83 -25.40 -21.25
C TRP A 254 -24.29 -26.77 -20.81
N ASP A 255 -25.05 -27.43 -21.65
CA ASP A 255 -25.44 -28.85 -21.44
C ASP A 255 -24.19 -29.73 -21.65
N LEU A 256 -23.23 -29.61 -20.71
CA LEU A 256 -21.98 -30.40 -20.73
C LEU A 256 -22.17 -31.79 -20.14
N GLY A 257 -23.39 -32.15 -19.69
CA GLY A 257 -23.70 -33.41 -19.02
C GLY A 257 -22.98 -33.52 -17.66
N ASN A 258 -23.60 -34.12 -16.66
CA ASN A 258 -23.06 -34.33 -15.31
C ASN A 258 -22.94 -33.09 -14.44
N ASP A 259 -23.99 -32.35 -14.19
CA ASP A 259 -24.12 -31.29 -13.17
C ASP A 259 -22.97 -30.23 -13.19
N LEU A 260 -22.39 -29.99 -14.39
CA LEU A 260 -21.36 -28.99 -14.62
C LEU A 260 -22.01 -27.63 -14.92
N SER A 261 -21.80 -26.66 -14.07
CA SER A 261 -22.11 -25.26 -14.32
C SER A 261 -20.86 -24.47 -14.66
N SER A 262 -21.00 -23.42 -15.39
CA SER A 262 -19.92 -22.46 -15.65
C SER A 262 -20.44 -21.06 -15.69
N GLY A 263 -19.58 -20.10 -15.44
CA GLY A 263 -19.98 -18.72 -15.46
C GLY A 263 -18.80 -17.77 -15.56
N PHE A 264 -19.11 -16.49 -15.69
CA PHE A 264 -18.09 -15.46 -15.72
C PHE A 264 -18.59 -14.16 -15.10
N LEU A 265 -17.61 -13.36 -14.62
CA LEU A 265 -17.82 -11.98 -14.21
C LEU A 265 -16.76 -11.11 -14.87
N LEU A 266 -17.18 -9.98 -15.43
CA LEU A 266 -16.30 -8.94 -15.96
C LEU A 266 -16.65 -7.63 -15.29
N THR A 267 -15.67 -6.92 -14.76
CA THR A 267 -15.81 -5.54 -14.29
C THR A 267 -14.68 -4.69 -14.86
N ALA A 268 -15.00 -3.48 -15.24
CA ALA A 268 -14.01 -2.52 -15.73
C ALA A 268 -14.44 -1.10 -15.37
N GLY A 269 -13.47 -0.24 -15.10
CA GLY A 269 -13.77 1.13 -14.73
C GLY A 269 -12.60 2.07 -14.95
N VAL A 270 -12.94 3.35 -14.91
CA VAL A 270 -12.00 4.47 -14.92
C VAL A 270 -12.38 5.46 -13.85
N LYS A 271 -11.39 6.07 -13.21
CA LYS A 271 -11.56 7.08 -12.17
C LYS A 271 -10.52 8.18 -12.36
N SER A 272 -10.92 9.44 -12.22
CA SER A 272 -10.02 10.60 -12.16
C SER A 272 -10.30 11.36 -10.88
N SER A 273 -9.25 11.59 -10.09
CA SER A 273 -9.32 12.27 -8.80
C SER A 273 -8.30 13.40 -8.75
N TRP A 274 -8.77 14.61 -8.62
CA TRP A 274 -7.94 15.81 -8.49
C TRP A 274 -7.87 16.27 -7.05
N GLN A 275 -6.69 16.72 -6.64
CA GLN A 275 -6.46 17.28 -5.31
C GLN A 275 -5.55 18.49 -5.42
N THR A 276 -5.87 19.56 -4.70
CA THR A 276 -4.99 20.71 -4.51
C THR A 276 -4.70 20.87 -3.04
N GLN A 277 -3.43 21.01 -2.70
CA GLN A 277 -2.93 21.25 -1.35
C GLN A 277 -2.19 22.60 -1.34
N GLU A 278 -2.40 23.38 -0.30
CA GLU A 278 -1.66 24.60 -0.04
C GLU A 278 -1.32 24.65 1.43
N GLY A 279 -0.06 24.95 1.75
CA GLY A 279 0.36 24.87 3.12
C GLY A 279 1.75 25.41 3.41
N LEU A 280 2.27 24.98 4.56
CA LEU A 280 3.59 25.33 5.08
C LEU A 280 4.51 24.13 5.02
N ARG A 281 5.79 24.37 4.74
CA ARG A 281 6.89 23.42 4.90
C ARG A 281 8.04 24.12 5.58
N GLN A 282 8.38 23.66 6.78
CA GLN A 282 9.38 24.27 7.64
C GLN A 282 10.35 23.20 8.16
N THR A 283 11.60 23.60 8.43
CA THR A 283 12.56 22.75 9.12
C THR A 283 13.02 23.40 10.41
N GLY A 284 13.48 22.58 11.35
CA GLY A 284 14.03 23.03 12.61
C GLY A 284 15.56 22.97 12.60
N ASP A 285 16.19 23.87 13.38
CA ASP A 285 17.60 23.83 13.71
C ASP A 285 17.80 24.09 15.20
N LEU A 286 18.94 23.74 15.73
CA LEU A 286 19.26 23.89 17.14
C LEU A 286 19.94 25.22 17.44
N GLN A 287 19.41 25.96 18.40
CA GLN A 287 20.04 27.18 18.93
C GLN A 287 20.44 27.00 20.38
N ALA A 288 21.76 27.18 20.64
CA ALA A 288 22.25 27.26 22.01
C ALA A 288 21.87 28.60 22.66
N ASN A 289 21.13 28.53 23.76
CA ASN A 289 20.73 29.70 24.54
C ASN A 289 21.83 30.16 25.46
N SER A 290 21.79 31.43 25.87
CA SER A 290 22.76 32.03 26.76
C SER A 290 22.80 31.45 28.18
N ASP A 291 21.76 30.70 28.58
CA ASP A 291 21.67 29.99 29.86
C ASP A 291 22.20 28.56 29.81
N GLY A 292 22.70 28.12 28.64
CA GLY A 292 23.26 26.78 28.40
C GLY A 292 22.18 25.73 28.01
N THR A 293 20.91 26.13 27.82
CA THR A 293 19.89 25.27 27.25
C THR A 293 19.95 25.31 25.71
N VAL A 294 19.36 24.30 25.07
CA VAL A 294 19.21 24.25 23.62
C VAL A 294 17.72 24.34 23.30
N SER A 295 17.35 25.16 22.35
CA SER A 295 16.00 25.26 21.80
C SER A 295 15.99 24.94 20.32
N VAL A 296 14.91 24.34 19.86
CA VAL A 296 14.67 24.20 18.42
C VAL A 296 14.11 25.51 17.90
N ILE A 297 14.73 26.03 16.85
CA ILE A 297 14.27 27.24 16.16
C ILE A 297 13.90 26.89 14.72
N LYS A 298 13.00 27.65 14.14
CA LYS A 298 12.66 27.53 12.72
C LYS A 298 13.86 27.95 11.85
N ALA A 299 14.37 27.03 11.04
CA ALA A 299 15.47 27.26 10.10
C ALA A 299 14.92 27.64 8.73
N GLU A 300 14.10 26.81 8.12
CA GLU A 300 13.41 27.10 6.87
C GLU A 300 11.98 27.55 7.13
N ASP A 301 11.48 28.43 6.28
CA ASP A 301 10.10 28.92 6.32
C ASP A 301 9.57 29.04 4.89
N LYS A 302 9.01 27.95 4.38
CA LYS A 302 8.53 27.86 3.02
C LYS A 302 7.03 27.62 2.98
N THR A 303 6.36 28.17 1.98
CA THR A 303 4.99 27.83 1.60
C THR A 303 5.02 26.95 0.38
N PHE A 304 4.07 26.06 0.24
CA PHE A 304 3.93 25.26 -0.97
C PHE A 304 2.50 25.23 -1.48
N MET A 305 2.39 24.99 -2.76
CA MET A 305 1.16 24.67 -3.44
C MET A 305 1.42 23.48 -4.36
N SER A 306 0.57 22.47 -4.30
CA SER A 306 0.60 21.28 -5.14
C SER A 306 -0.77 21.02 -5.74
N THR A 307 -0.82 20.57 -6.98
CA THR A 307 -2.04 20.06 -7.61
C THR A 307 -1.71 18.75 -8.31
N SER A 308 -2.40 17.69 -7.90
CA SER A 308 -2.23 16.34 -8.44
C SER A 308 -3.51 15.83 -9.10
N ASN A 309 -3.36 14.97 -10.09
CA ASN A 309 -4.41 14.15 -10.68
C ASN A 309 -4.02 12.68 -10.63
N ASP A 310 -4.84 11.87 -9.98
CA ASP A 310 -4.77 10.42 -10.00
C ASP A 310 -5.79 9.88 -11.00
N ALA A 311 -5.32 9.33 -12.10
CA ALA A 311 -6.14 8.68 -13.12
C ALA A 311 -5.95 7.16 -13.04
N THR A 312 -7.02 6.43 -12.67
CA THR A 312 -7.00 4.99 -12.50
C THR A 312 -7.86 4.30 -13.54
N THR A 313 -7.31 3.29 -14.21
CA THR A 313 -8.01 2.37 -15.10
C THR A 313 -7.87 0.95 -14.57
N TYR A 314 -8.98 0.22 -14.44
CA TYR A 314 -8.93 -1.15 -13.96
C TYR A 314 -9.87 -2.07 -14.72
N GLY A 315 -9.53 -3.34 -14.72
CA GLY A 315 -10.35 -4.40 -15.28
C GLY A 315 -10.12 -5.72 -14.54
N MET A 316 -11.20 -6.46 -14.31
CA MET A 316 -11.14 -7.79 -13.71
C MET A 316 -12.04 -8.75 -14.49
N GLY A 317 -11.53 -9.95 -14.74
CA GLY A 317 -12.27 -11.06 -15.30
C GLY A 317 -12.17 -12.27 -14.40
N VAL A 318 -13.29 -12.89 -14.09
CA VAL A 318 -13.37 -14.18 -13.40
C VAL A 318 -14.11 -15.14 -14.30
N PHE A 319 -13.57 -16.33 -14.50
CA PHE A 319 -14.23 -17.44 -15.18
C PHE A 319 -14.17 -18.67 -14.29
N GLY A 320 -15.31 -19.28 -14.02
CA GLY A 320 -15.44 -20.46 -13.16
C GLY A 320 -16.14 -21.60 -13.86
N VAL A 321 -15.70 -22.81 -13.53
CA VAL A 321 -16.39 -24.07 -13.87
C VAL A 321 -16.52 -24.84 -12.57
N GLU A 322 -17.73 -25.20 -12.22
CA GLU A 322 -18.04 -25.88 -10.98
C GLU A 322 -18.91 -27.14 -11.21
N SER A 323 -18.78 -28.08 -10.32
CA SER A 323 -19.64 -29.25 -10.18
C SER A 323 -19.88 -29.49 -8.69
N ASP A 324 -20.76 -30.39 -8.31
CA ASP A 324 -21.06 -30.73 -6.91
C ASP A 324 -19.81 -31.03 -6.05
N SER A 325 -18.68 -31.35 -6.66
CA SER A 325 -17.50 -31.81 -5.95
C SER A 325 -16.19 -31.17 -6.43
N ALA A 326 -16.23 -30.21 -7.36
CA ALA A 326 -15.04 -29.56 -7.87
C ALA A 326 -15.35 -28.17 -8.42
N GLU A 327 -14.47 -27.22 -8.14
CA GLU A 327 -14.44 -25.90 -8.74
C GLU A 327 -13.07 -25.64 -9.38
N VAL A 328 -13.07 -25.01 -10.55
CA VAL A 328 -11.85 -24.45 -11.16
C VAL A 328 -12.17 -23.00 -11.52
N LYS A 329 -11.34 -22.09 -11.03
CA LYS A 329 -11.54 -20.66 -11.23
C LYS A 329 -10.28 -20.01 -11.78
N LEU A 330 -10.46 -19.20 -12.83
CA LEU A 330 -9.44 -18.31 -13.38
C LEU A 330 -9.82 -16.88 -13.02
N THR A 331 -8.95 -16.17 -12.34
CA THR A 331 -9.10 -14.75 -12.02
C THR A 331 -7.97 -13.96 -12.69
N SER A 332 -8.32 -12.90 -13.40
CA SER A 332 -7.36 -11.98 -14.00
C SER A 332 -7.71 -10.56 -13.56
N LEU A 333 -6.77 -9.86 -12.95
CA LEU A 333 -6.90 -8.48 -12.48
C LEU A 333 -5.85 -7.61 -13.15
N TYR A 334 -6.26 -6.45 -13.63
CA TYR A 334 -5.43 -5.39 -14.15
C TYR A 334 -5.82 -4.08 -13.48
N ILE A 335 -4.83 -3.39 -12.93
CA ILE A 335 -4.98 -2.04 -12.36
C ILE A 335 -3.84 -1.20 -12.90
N HIS A 336 -4.17 0.00 -13.38
CA HIS A 336 -3.21 0.99 -13.82
C HIS A 336 -3.59 2.34 -13.24
N LYS A 337 -2.63 3.00 -12.60
CA LYS A 337 -2.83 4.32 -12.00
C LYS A 337 -1.68 5.23 -12.41
N GLY A 338 -1.98 6.29 -13.14
CA GLY A 338 -1.08 7.40 -13.41
C GLY A 338 -1.33 8.55 -12.44
N THR A 339 -0.26 9.10 -11.88
CA THR A 339 -0.29 10.31 -11.04
C THR A 339 0.48 11.40 -11.76
N LYS A 340 -0.17 12.55 -11.94
CA LYS A 340 0.41 13.76 -12.53
C LYS A 340 0.38 14.88 -11.50
N GLU A 341 1.53 15.46 -11.17
CA GLU A 341 1.63 16.52 -10.16
C GLU A 341 2.43 17.70 -10.65
N ALA A 342 1.96 18.91 -10.28
CA ALA A 342 2.73 20.15 -10.34
C ALA A 342 2.79 20.76 -8.95
N ARG A 343 3.99 21.08 -8.48
CA ARG A 343 4.24 21.64 -7.15
C ARG A 343 5.19 22.83 -7.23
N SER A 344 4.93 23.85 -6.43
CA SER A 344 5.83 24.99 -6.25
C SER A 344 6.00 25.29 -4.77
N ILE A 345 7.26 25.39 -4.33
CA ILE A 345 7.67 25.68 -2.96
C ILE A 345 8.40 27.00 -2.97
N THR A 346 8.06 27.93 -2.08
CA THR A 346 8.70 29.25 -2.04
C THR A 346 8.90 29.70 -0.60
N GLY A 347 10.09 30.24 -0.28
CA GLY A 347 10.41 30.83 1.02
C GLY A 347 11.89 30.81 1.33
N TYR A 348 12.25 31.14 2.56
CA TYR A 348 13.62 31.26 3.01
C TYR A 348 14.32 29.90 3.19
N ASP A 349 15.52 29.78 2.62
CA ASP A 349 16.42 28.63 2.76
C ASP A 349 17.72 29.10 3.42
N PRO A 350 18.08 28.61 4.62
CA PRO A 350 19.30 29.03 5.32
C PRO A 350 20.57 28.57 4.62
N SER A 351 20.54 27.49 3.84
CA SER A 351 21.71 26.97 3.12
C SER A 351 22.18 27.95 2.04
N ASP A 352 21.23 28.63 1.41
CA ASP A 352 21.47 29.64 0.39
C ASP A 352 21.47 31.06 0.99
N ALA A 353 21.04 31.19 2.26
CA ALA A 353 20.82 32.48 2.95
C ALA A 353 19.91 33.43 2.17
N ALA A 354 18.95 32.91 1.41
CA ALA A 354 18.09 33.62 0.48
C ALA A 354 16.66 33.06 0.44
N ASP A 355 15.75 33.79 -0.14
CA ASP A 355 14.47 33.23 -0.53
C ASP A 355 14.65 32.40 -1.81
N VAL A 356 14.06 31.21 -1.83
CA VAL A 356 14.16 30.26 -2.94
C VAL A 356 12.78 29.97 -3.50
N ARG A 357 12.73 29.52 -4.76
CA ARG A 357 11.56 28.91 -5.37
C ARG A 357 11.93 27.64 -6.07
N GLU A 358 11.25 26.56 -5.74
CA GLU A 358 11.43 25.23 -6.29
C GLU A 358 10.14 24.80 -7.01
N ASP A 359 10.22 24.59 -8.32
CA ASP A 359 9.11 24.15 -9.15
C ASP A 359 9.33 22.69 -9.56
N TYR A 360 8.35 21.82 -9.30
CA TYR A 360 8.38 20.39 -9.61
C TYR A 360 7.25 20.04 -10.57
N THR A 361 7.56 19.22 -11.57
CA THR A 361 6.58 18.55 -12.42
C THR A 361 6.90 17.08 -12.47
N GLU A 362 5.93 16.27 -12.12
CA GLU A 362 6.07 14.83 -11.95
C GLU A 362 4.95 14.10 -12.69
N PHE A 363 5.28 12.94 -13.21
CA PHE A 363 4.33 11.97 -13.73
C PHE A 363 4.90 10.58 -13.48
N PHE A 364 4.09 9.71 -12.88
CA PHE A 364 4.47 8.32 -12.73
C PHE A 364 3.27 7.39 -12.90
N GLU A 365 3.54 6.25 -13.46
CA GLU A 365 2.58 5.17 -13.69
C GLU A 365 2.86 4.01 -12.74
N ARG A 366 1.81 3.44 -12.17
CA ARG A 366 1.85 2.19 -11.41
C ARG A 366 0.91 1.19 -12.06
N THR A 367 1.43 0.04 -12.43
CA THR A 367 0.63 -1.03 -13.04
C THR A 367 0.73 -2.28 -12.17
N LEU A 368 -0.41 -2.90 -11.88
CA LEU A 368 -0.51 -4.20 -11.22
C LEU A 368 -1.30 -5.15 -12.12
N ARG A 369 -0.73 -6.31 -12.40
CA ARG A 369 -1.41 -7.42 -13.09
C ARG A 369 -1.30 -8.66 -12.23
N ASN A 370 -2.42 -9.34 -12.01
CA ASN A 370 -2.43 -10.60 -11.31
C ASN A 370 -3.29 -11.61 -12.06
N ASN A 371 -2.74 -12.78 -12.34
CA ASN A 371 -3.45 -13.89 -12.96
C ASN A 371 -3.35 -15.09 -12.05
N GLN A 372 -4.49 -15.65 -11.68
CA GLN A 372 -4.56 -16.75 -10.73
C GLN A 372 -5.47 -17.85 -11.25
N LEU A 373 -4.98 -19.08 -11.16
CA LEU A 373 -5.77 -20.29 -11.35
C LEU A 373 -5.90 -20.98 -9.98
N SER A 374 -7.13 -21.18 -9.53
CA SER A 374 -7.43 -21.97 -8.35
C SER A 374 -8.26 -23.19 -8.72
N PHE A 375 -8.11 -24.24 -7.96
CA PHE A 375 -8.98 -25.40 -8.03
C PHE A 375 -9.26 -25.94 -6.63
N ASP A 376 -10.49 -26.38 -6.44
CA ASP A 376 -10.98 -27.00 -5.22
C ASP A 376 -11.62 -28.33 -5.60
N LYS A 377 -11.29 -29.39 -4.85
CA LYS A 377 -11.84 -30.71 -5.10
C LYS A 377 -12.22 -31.36 -3.77
N ILE A 378 -13.49 -31.75 -3.67
CA ILE A 378 -14.02 -32.55 -2.58
C ILE A 378 -14.05 -34.00 -3.02
N PHE A 379 -13.44 -34.87 -2.25
CA PHE A 379 -13.46 -36.31 -2.41
C PHE A 379 -14.50 -36.94 -1.47
N GLN A 380 -14.61 -38.27 -1.52
CA GLN A 380 -15.39 -39.02 -0.54
C GLN A 380 -14.90 -38.73 0.90
N ASN A 381 -15.83 -38.75 1.86
CA ASN A 381 -15.58 -38.43 3.28
C ASN A 381 -15.09 -36.99 3.51
N ASP A 382 -15.54 -36.06 2.70
CA ASP A 382 -15.28 -34.61 2.82
C ASP A 382 -13.78 -34.22 2.82
N ILE A 383 -12.94 -35.12 2.30
CA ILE A 383 -11.52 -34.78 2.05
C ILE A 383 -11.47 -33.73 0.97
N THR A 384 -10.83 -32.59 1.26
CA THR A 384 -10.69 -31.51 0.30
C THR A 384 -9.24 -31.31 -0.14
N LEU A 385 -9.06 -31.04 -1.43
CA LEU A 385 -7.79 -30.64 -2.03
C LEU A 385 -7.98 -29.27 -2.67
N ASN A 386 -7.26 -28.29 -2.15
CA ASN A 386 -7.24 -26.94 -2.69
C ASN A 386 -5.88 -26.68 -3.33
N GLY A 387 -5.88 -26.01 -4.47
CA GLY A 387 -4.65 -25.63 -5.13
C GLY A 387 -4.76 -24.25 -5.76
N ARG A 388 -3.66 -23.54 -5.74
CA ARG A 388 -3.54 -22.22 -6.38
C ARG A 388 -2.22 -22.06 -7.11
N VAL A 389 -2.27 -21.38 -8.22
CA VAL A 389 -1.10 -20.89 -8.94
C VAL A 389 -1.38 -19.43 -9.28
N SER A 390 -0.52 -18.53 -8.86
CA SER A 390 -0.63 -17.12 -9.18
C SER A 390 0.64 -16.59 -9.81
N PHE A 391 0.46 -15.66 -10.74
CA PHE A 391 1.53 -14.89 -11.36
C PHE A 391 1.12 -13.42 -11.33
N GLY A 392 1.84 -12.64 -10.55
CA GLY A 392 1.66 -11.20 -10.39
C GLY A 392 2.83 -10.44 -10.96
N THR A 393 2.58 -9.33 -11.63
CA THR A 393 3.59 -8.36 -12.05
C THR A 393 3.16 -6.98 -11.59
N ALA A 394 4.08 -6.23 -11.02
CA ALA A 394 3.87 -4.83 -10.67
C ALA A 394 5.01 -3.99 -11.24
N SER A 395 4.68 -2.82 -11.76
CA SER A 395 5.68 -1.89 -12.25
C SER A 395 5.37 -0.46 -11.85
N ARG A 396 6.42 0.33 -11.59
CA ARG A 396 6.36 1.79 -11.53
C ARG A 396 7.32 2.34 -12.58
N ASN A 397 6.82 3.27 -13.36
CA ASN A 397 7.63 4.04 -14.30
C ASN A 397 7.39 5.53 -14.04
N ALA A 398 8.46 6.25 -13.74
CA ALA A 398 8.43 7.69 -13.49
C ALA A 398 9.36 8.39 -14.49
N PRO A 399 8.84 8.66 -15.69
CA PRO A 399 9.60 9.28 -16.74
C PRO A 399 9.61 10.80 -16.56
N TYR A 400 10.78 11.41 -16.73
CA TYR A 400 10.94 12.85 -16.84
C TYR A 400 10.44 13.65 -15.61
N GLU A 401 10.68 13.18 -14.40
CA GLU A 401 10.48 13.96 -13.17
C GLU A 401 11.44 15.17 -13.20
N ARG A 402 10.91 16.38 -13.07
CA ARG A 402 11.69 17.60 -13.25
C ARG A 402 11.62 18.50 -12.03
N SER A 403 12.79 18.91 -11.53
CA SER A 403 12.94 19.99 -10.54
C SER A 403 13.67 21.21 -11.14
N VAL A 404 13.18 22.39 -10.81
CA VAL A 404 13.73 23.68 -11.24
C VAL A 404 13.86 24.59 -10.03
N PHE A 405 15.09 25.04 -9.76
CA PHE A 405 15.43 25.81 -8.60
C PHE A 405 15.82 27.25 -8.97
N TYR A 406 15.25 28.20 -8.25
CA TYR A 406 15.53 29.63 -8.38
C TYR A 406 15.86 30.21 -7.01
N GLU A 407 16.74 31.20 -6.99
CA GLU A 407 17.23 31.91 -5.81
C GLU A 407 17.08 33.43 -5.97
N ASP A 408 16.65 34.14 -4.92
CA ASP A 408 16.66 35.60 -4.81
C ASP A 408 17.84 36.01 -3.91
N SER A 409 19.07 35.87 -4.41
CA SER A 409 20.30 36.15 -3.65
C SER A 409 20.47 37.62 -3.26
N ASP A 410 19.89 38.55 -4.04
CA ASP A 410 19.98 40.00 -3.80
C ASP A 410 18.82 40.53 -2.95
N ASN A 411 17.86 39.69 -2.62
CA ASN A 411 16.65 40.01 -1.86
C ASN A 411 15.85 41.20 -2.45
N ASP A 412 15.78 41.23 -3.77
CA ASP A 412 15.08 42.26 -4.54
C ASP A 412 13.69 41.80 -5.09
N GLY A 413 13.31 40.55 -4.79
CA GLY A 413 12.09 39.92 -5.24
C GLY A 413 12.19 39.30 -6.65
N ILE A 414 13.39 39.17 -7.20
CA ILE A 414 13.65 38.58 -8.51
C ILE A 414 14.35 37.23 -8.32
N PHE A 415 13.62 36.17 -8.57
CA PHE A 415 14.16 34.81 -8.53
C PHE A 415 14.96 34.48 -9.78
N LEU A 416 16.24 34.17 -9.64
CA LEU A 416 17.14 33.79 -10.71
C LEU A 416 17.35 32.27 -10.72
N TYR A 417 17.27 31.64 -11.88
CA TYR A 417 17.61 30.22 -12.04
C TYR A 417 19.07 29.96 -11.66
N ASP A 418 19.29 29.12 -10.64
CA ASP A 418 20.64 28.75 -10.24
C ASP A 418 21.17 27.59 -11.09
N VAL A 419 22.09 27.88 -12.01
CA VAL A 419 22.70 26.91 -12.93
C VAL A 419 23.72 25.98 -12.25
N ASN A 420 24.12 26.27 -11.03
CA ASN A 420 25.21 25.57 -10.34
C ASN A 420 24.69 24.54 -9.33
N THR A 421 23.45 24.70 -8.88
CA THR A 421 22.89 23.78 -7.87
C THR A 421 22.68 22.38 -8.40
N GLY A 422 22.83 21.39 -7.51
CA GLY A 422 22.46 20.00 -7.77
C GLY A 422 20.94 19.75 -7.77
N ARG A 423 20.13 20.75 -7.31
CA ARG A 423 18.66 20.64 -7.22
C ARG A 423 17.97 20.72 -8.59
N ASN A 424 18.63 21.30 -9.61
CA ASN A 424 18.09 21.33 -10.98
C ASN A 424 18.36 20.01 -11.68
N GLN A 425 17.37 19.14 -11.74
CA GLN A 425 17.54 17.82 -12.35
C GLN A 425 16.32 17.36 -13.15
N THR A 426 16.57 16.44 -14.07
CA THR A 426 15.55 15.62 -14.73
C THR A 426 15.87 14.18 -14.39
N GLN A 427 14.92 13.49 -13.78
CA GLN A 427 15.08 12.13 -13.30
C GLN A 427 14.16 11.18 -14.06
N PHE A 428 14.64 9.96 -14.25
CA PHE A 428 13.87 8.83 -14.74
C PHE A 428 14.08 7.68 -13.76
N SER A 429 13.01 7.07 -13.30
CA SER A 429 13.10 5.93 -12.39
C SER A 429 12.11 4.83 -12.80
N SER A 430 12.51 3.59 -12.58
CA SER A 430 11.65 2.43 -12.81
C SER A 430 11.82 1.40 -11.70
N VAL A 431 10.74 0.67 -11.45
CA VAL A 431 10.71 -0.52 -10.60
C VAL A 431 9.85 -1.56 -11.31
N ASP A 432 10.37 -2.76 -11.44
CA ASP A 432 9.63 -3.93 -11.89
C ASP A 432 9.70 -4.99 -10.77
N ASP A 433 8.57 -5.59 -10.43
CA ASP A 433 8.43 -6.55 -9.32
C ASP A 433 7.50 -7.69 -9.78
N ASP A 434 8.04 -8.89 -9.91
CA ASP A 434 7.35 -10.07 -10.39
C ASP A 434 7.27 -11.12 -9.27
N VAL A 435 6.07 -11.65 -9.03
CA VAL A 435 5.84 -12.70 -8.03
C VAL A 435 5.18 -13.91 -8.68
N PHE A 436 5.80 -15.06 -8.48
CA PHE A 436 5.20 -16.36 -8.76
C PHE A 436 4.93 -17.09 -7.44
N ASN A 437 3.71 -17.60 -7.27
CA ASN A 437 3.33 -18.39 -6.09
C ASN A 437 2.52 -19.62 -6.48
N ILE A 438 2.84 -20.75 -5.87
CA ILE A 438 2.08 -21.99 -5.97
C ILE A 438 1.79 -22.55 -4.58
N GLY A 439 0.54 -22.90 -4.30
CA GLY A 439 0.11 -23.49 -3.05
C GLY A 439 -0.77 -24.71 -3.27
N LEU A 440 -0.64 -25.69 -2.38
CA LEU A 440 -1.45 -26.90 -2.39
C LEU A 440 -1.77 -27.30 -0.95
N ASP A 441 -3.05 -27.48 -0.64
CA ASP A 441 -3.58 -27.75 0.67
C ASP A 441 -4.48 -29.00 0.65
N LEU A 442 -4.23 -29.95 1.52
CA LEU A 442 -5.04 -31.15 1.74
C LEU A 442 -5.67 -31.10 3.12
N THR A 443 -7.01 -31.11 3.17
CA THR A 443 -7.79 -31.12 4.42
C THR A 443 -8.46 -32.48 4.58
N LEU A 444 -8.30 -33.06 5.77
CA LEU A 444 -8.76 -34.38 6.13
C LEU A 444 -9.64 -34.28 7.38
N PRO A 445 -10.97 -34.23 7.27
CA PRO A 445 -11.87 -34.30 8.41
C PRO A 445 -11.95 -35.72 8.94
N VAL A 446 -11.94 -35.88 10.26
CA VAL A 446 -12.04 -37.15 10.97
C VAL A 446 -13.00 -36.98 12.15
N GLU A 447 -14.16 -37.55 12.07
CA GLU A 447 -15.12 -37.58 13.17
C GLU A 447 -14.83 -38.74 14.09
N THR A 448 -14.88 -38.48 15.39
CA THR A 448 -14.77 -39.48 16.45
C THR A 448 -15.91 -39.34 17.45
N ASP A 449 -16.12 -40.34 18.30
CA ASP A 449 -17.17 -40.30 19.33
C ASP A 449 -17.03 -39.15 20.33
N THR A 450 -15.86 -38.48 20.40
CA THR A 450 -15.54 -37.49 21.42
C THR A 450 -15.03 -36.15 20.87
N ALA A 451 -14.66 -36.09 19.60
CA ALA A 451 -14.10 -34.90 18.97
C ALA A 451 -14.22 -34.96 17.45
N ASP A 452 -14.47 -33.83 16.84
CA ASP A 452 -14.32 -33.64 15.41
C ASP A 452 -12.93 -33.06 15.15
N LEU A 453 -12.16 -33.73 14.32
CA LEU A 453 -10.77 -33.38 14.01
C LEU A 453 -10.66 -32.98 12.54
N ILE A 454 -9.95 -31.92 12.27
CA ILE A 454 -9.61 -31.50 10.90
C ILE A 454 -8.09 -31.43 10.83
N PHE A 455 -7.48 -32.32 10.06
CA PHE A 455 -6.05 -32.26 9.76
C PHE A 455 -5.85 -31.50 8.44
N LYS A 456 -4.90 -30.58 8.43
CA LYS A 456 -4.53 -29.82 7.23
C LYS A 456 -3.01 -29.96 7.03
N ILE A 457 -2.60 -30.31 5.83
CA ILE A 457 -1.21 -30.34 5.40
C ILE A 457 -1.10 -29.57 4.09
N GLY A 458 -0.03 -28.86 3.91
CA GLY A 458 0.15 -28.12 2.66
C GLY A 458 1.59 -27.77 2.38
N LEU A 459 1.76 -27.24 1.19
CA LEU A 459 3.01 -26.69 0.68
C LEU A 459 2.73 -25.35 0.00
N ASP A 460 3.71 -24.46 0.10
CA ASP A 460 3.66 -23.15 -0.54
C ASP A 460 5.08 -22.81 -1.03
N GLN A 461 5.17 -22.38 -2.28
CA GLN A 461 6.42 -21.90 -2.87
C GLN A 461 6.18 -20.50 -3.45
N LYS A 462 7.09 -19.58 -3.19
CA LYS A 462 7.07 -18.22 -3.69
C LYS A 462 8.43 -17.86 -4.27
N VAL A 463 8.43 -17.22 -5.42
CA VAL A 463 9.60 -16.54 -6.00
C VAL A 463 9.20 -15.12 -6.29
N ASN A 464 9.99 -14.16 -5.83
CA ASN A 464 9.81 -12.74 -6.07
C ASN A 464 11.10 -12.17 -6.66
N ASP A 465 11.01 -11.65 -7.87
CA ASP A 465 12.09 -10.98 -8.60
C ASP A 465 11.79 -9.48 -8.67
N ARG A 466 12.79 -8.65 -8.33
CA ARG A 466 12.63 -7.20 -8.35
C ARG A 466 13.85 -6.53 -8.98
N GLU A 467 13.60 -5.58 -9.90
CA GLU A 467 14.62 -4.74 -10.49
C GLU A 467 14.24 -3.25 -10.34
N ALA A 468 15.22 -2.39 -10.04
CA ALA A 468 15.01 -0.95 -9.96
C ALA A 468 16.21 -0.19 -10.49
N GLU A 469 15.94 0.88 -11.24
CA GLU A 469 16.93 1.79 -11.79
C GLU A 469 16.52 3.25 -11.60
N VAL A 470 17.52 4.12 -11.40
CA VAL A 470 17.36 5.59 -11.35
C VAL A 470 18.42 6.25 -12.22
N ARG A 471 18.01 7.13 -13.12
CA ARG A 471 18.90 7.96 -13.93
C ARG A 471 18.60 9.43 -13.73
N SER A 472 19.64 10.24 -13.58
CA SER A 472 19.54 11.67 -13.31
C SER A 472 20.37 12.48 -14.29
N TYR A 473 19.79 13.56 -14.79
CA TYR A 473 20.41 14.47 -15.75
C TYR A 473 20.30 15.89 -15.22
N ARG A 474 21.31 16.73 -15.52
CA ARG A 474 21.26 18.16 -15.19
C ARG A 474 21.84 19.00 -16.31
N PHE A 475 21.42 20.26 -16.35
CA PHE A 475 21.99 21.25 -17.24
C PHE A 475 23.09 22.01 -16.54
N LEU A 476 24.22 22.22 -17.25
CA LEU A 476 25.38 22.94 -16.75
C LEU A 476 25.70 24.12 -17.63
N ALA A 477 26.24 25.19 -17.00
CA ALA A 477 26.82 26.31 -17.72
C ALA A 477 28.22 25.99 -18.24
N ALA A 478 28.55 26.41 -19.44
CA ALA A 478 29.80 26.12 -20.16
C ALA A 478 31.01 26.95 -19.73
N GLY A 479 31.03 27.52 -18.51
CA GLY A 479 32.25 28.15 -17.95
C GLY A 479 32.27 29.68 -17.93
N GLY A 480 31.12 30.32 -17.94
CA GLY A 480 30.93 31.73 -17.62
C GLY A 480 29.57 32.01 -17.08
N PRO A 481 29.35 33.07 -16.28
CA PRO A 481 28.02 33.43 -15.79
C PRO A 481 27.08 33.72 -16.96
N LEU A 482 25.88 33.16 -16.88
CA LEU A 482 24.79 33.54 -17.76
C LEU A 482 24.23 34.91 -17.30
N PRO A 483 23.68 35.72 -18.24
CA PRO A 483 23.12 37.03 -17.87
C PRO A 483 21.91 36.87 -16.94
N ASP A 484 21.80 37.71 -15.89
CA ASP A 484 20.67 37.71 -14.94
C ASP A 484 19.32 37.96 -15.62
N ASP A 485 19.32 38.78 -16.69
CA ASP A 485 18.11 39.03 -17.47
C ASP A 485 17.61 37.77 -18.23
N LEU A 486 18.46 36.76 -18.45
CA LEU A 486 18.09 35.45 -18.93
C LEU A 486 17.64 34.56 -17.78
N LEU A 487 18.41 34.51 -16.67
CA LEU A 487 18.15 33.63 -15.52
C LEU A 487 16.83 33.96 -14.80
N GLY A 488 16.41 35.21 -14.82
CA GLY A 488 15.10 35.67 -14.30
C GLY A 488 13.91 35.38 -15.23
N LYS A 489 14.10 34.67 -16.36
CA LYS A 489 12.98 34.30 -17.26
C LYS A 489 12.34 32.99 -16.85
N ARG A 490 11.14 32.77 -17.41
CA ARG A 490 10.49 31.48 -17.33
C ARG A 490 11.35 30.39 -17.96
N VAL A 491 11.31 29.18 -17.41
CA VAL A 491 12.19 28.06 -17.73
C VAL A 491 12.29 27.75 -19.23
N ASP A 492 11.20 27.84 -20.03
CA ASP A 492 11.18 27.60 -21.47
C ASP A 492 11.97 28.65 -22.26
N TYR A 493 12.14 29.87 -21.72
CA TYR A 493 13.03 30.88 -22.31
C TYR A 493 14.49 30.62 -21.95
N ILE A 494 14.76 30.14 -20.73
CA ILE A 494 16.12 29.79 -20.30
C ILE A 494 16.67 28.67 -21.19
N PHE A 495 15.84 27.64 -21.42
CA PHE A 495 16.21 26.46 -22.20
C PHE A 495 15.82 26.53 -23.69
N ALA A 496 15.52 27.72 -24.20
CA ALA A 496 15.29 27.88 -25.64
C ALA A 496 16.56 27.52 -26.44
N ASP A 497 16.39 27.00 -27.66
CA ASP A 497 17.43 26.47 -28.52
C ASP A 497 18.71 27.34 -28.63
N GLN A 498 18.54 28.68 -28.65
CA GLN A 498 19.67 29.62 -28.76
C GLN A 498 20.57 29.64 -27.51
N ASN A 499 20.06 29.14 -26.37
CA ASN A 499 20.78 29.08 -25.12
C ASN A 499 21.39 27.69 -24.86
N LEU A 500 20.89 26.66 -25.55
CA LEU A 500 21.42 25.30 -25.50
C LEU A 500 22.56 25.17 -26.52
N ASP A 501 23.75 25.62 -26.12
CA ASP A 501 24.93 25.81 -26.97
C ASP A 501 26.20 25.34 -26.22
N PRO A 502 27.23 24.81 -26.91
CA PRO A 502 28.48 24.38 -26.29
C PRO A 502 29.16 25.40 -25.37
N ASN A 503 28.89 26.70 -25.56
CA ASN A 503 29.45 27.78 -24.75
C ASN A 503 28.46 28.42 -23.76
N ARG A 504 27.23 27.85 -23.63
CA ARG A 504 26.20 28.33 -22.73
C ARG A 504 25.69 27.22 -21.81
N LEU A 505 24.62 26.53 -22.22
CA LEU A 505 24.01 25.42 -21.47
C LEU A 505 24.10 24.12 -22.26
N TYR A 506 24.42 23.03 -21.58
CA TYR A 506 24.44 21.67 -22.12
C TYR A 506 24.03 20.69 -21.02
N VAL A 507 23.56 19.50 -21.42
CA VAL A 507 23.14 18.44 -20.48
C VAL A 507 24.29 17.50 -20.15
N ILE A 508 24.32 17.01 -18.91
CA ILE A 508 25.15 15.89 -18.48
C ILE A 508 24.32 14.91 -17.65
N GLU A 509 24.76 13.67 -17.62
CA GLU A 509 24.23 12.65 -16.73
C GLU A 509 24.96 12.67 -15.40
N ASN A 510 24.15 12.75 -14.32
CA ASN A 510 24.64 12.75 -12.94
C ASN A 510 24.49 11.37 -12.26
N THR A 511 23.91 10.40 -12.97
CA THR A 511 23.68 9.03 -12.50
C THR A 511 24.96 8.40 -11.94
N GLY A 512 24.88 7.73 -10.81
CA GLY A 512 25.99 6.98 -10.22
C GLY A 512 27.14 7.83 -9.70
N SER A 513 26.95 9.17 -9.53
CA SER A 513 28.04 10.04 -9.09
C SER A 513 28.35 9.92 -7.60
N SER A 514 27.39 9.49 -6.80
CA SER A 514 27.49 9.38 -5.34
C SER A 514 27.23 7.97 -4.81
N SER A 515 26.53 7.14 -5.55
CA SER A 515 26.17 5.76 -5.17
C SER A 515 25.81 4.93 -6.41
N PRO A 516 25.75 3.60 -6.31
CA PRO A 516 25.12 2.76 -7.32
C PRO A 516 23.70 3.24 -7.64
N ALA A 517 23.24 3.04 -8.88
CA ALA A 517 21.98 3.56 -9.37
C ALA A 517 20.98 2.47 -9.81
N GLY A 518 21.35 1.20 -9.65
CA GLY A 518 20.48 0.06 -9.94
C GLY A 518 20.66 -1.07 -8.93
N TYR A 519 19.61 -1.86 -8.75
CA TYR A 519 19.68 -3.12 -8.01
C TYR A 519 18.75 -4.17 -8.60
N GLU A 520 19.11 -5.44 -8.41
CA GLU A 520 18.26 -6.61 -8.59
C GLU A 520 18.12 -7.33 -7.25
N GLY A 521 16.94 -7.81 -6.94
CA GLY A 521 16.66 -8.61 -5.75
C GLY A 521 15.84 -9.83 -6.10
N GLU A 522 16.14 -10.97 -5.46
CA GLU A 522 15.39 -12.22 -5.57
C GLU A 522 15.09 -12.75 -4.17
N LEU A 523 13.85 -13.19 -3.94
CA LEU A 523 13.44 -13.87 -2.73
C LEU A 523 12.74 -15.18 -3.11
N GLU A 524 13.40 -16.30 -2.83
CA GLU A 524 12.80 -17.63 -2.92
C GLU A 524 12.36 -18.11 -1.52
N THR A 525 11.14 -18.63 -1.39
CA THR A 525 10.68 -19.27 -0.17
C THR A 525 9.99 -20.60 -0.49
N ASP A 526 10.45 -21.67 0.16
CA ASP A 526 9.84 -22.99 0.15
C ASP A 526 9.27 -23.31 1.52
N ALA A 527 7.98 -23.62 1.59
CA ALA A 527 7.32 -23.86 2.85
C ALA A 527 6.45 -25.11 2.87
N TYR A 528 6.44 -25.76 4.02
CA TYR A 528 5.62 -26.92 4.31
C TYR A 528 4.96 -26.73 5.66
N TYR A 529 3.69 -27.09 5.78
CA TYR A 529 3.00 -26.96 7.04
C TYR A 529 2.08 -28.13 7.34
N ALA A 530 1.82 -28.29 8.64
CA ALA A 530 0.82 -29.22 9.13
C ALA A 530 0.07 -28.57 10.30
N SER A 531 -1.24 -28.75 10.34
CA SER A 531 -2.07 -28.30 11.44
C SER A 531 -3.17 -29.32 11.75
N VAL A 532 -3.69 -29.24 12.97
CA VAL A 532 -4.86 -29.97 13.42
C VAL A 532 -5.79 -28.99 14.14
N GLU A 533 -7.05 -29.01 13.75
CA GLU A 533 -8.12 -28.41 14.51
C GLU A 533 -8.98 -29.50 15.14
N ALA A 534 -9.28 -29.33 16.41
CA ALA A 534 -10.07 -30.30 17.20
C ALA A 534 -11.23 -29.55 17.88
N LEU A 535 -12.47 -29.96 17.61
CA LEU A 535 -13.65 -29.56 18.37
C LEU A 535 -13.98 -30.67 19.36
N ILE A 536 -13.76 -30.43 20.64
CA ILE A 536 -13.91 -31.41 21.72
C ILE A 536 -15.16 -31.08 22.51
N SER A 537 -16.12 -32.04 22.56
CA SER A 537 -17.36 -31.93 23.33
C SER A 537 -18.14 -30.64 23.05
N ASP A 538 -18.06 -30.08 21.86
CA ASP A 538 -18.64 -28.80 21.43
C ASP A 538 -18.28 -27.58 22.31
N GLN A 539 -17.35 -27.76 23.25
CA GLN A 539 -16.95 -26.73 24.20
C GLN A 539 -15.55 -26.16 23.99
N PHE A 540 -14.68 -26.99 23.41
CA PHE A 540 -13.28 -26.60 23.24
C PHE A 540 -12.88 -26.80 21.81
N ARG A 541 -12.50 -25.70 21.14
CA ARG A 541 -11.87 -25.74 19.83
C ARG A 541 -10.38 -25.45 20.02
N ILE A 542 -9.54 -26.31 19.51
CA ILE A 542 -8.08 -26.21 19.59
C ILE A 542 -7.54 -26.30 18.17
N SER A 543 -6.87 -25.26 17.70
CA SER A 543 -6.12 -25.28 16.45
C SER A 543 -4.63 -25.21 16.79
N ALA A 544 -3.85 -26.18 16.35
CA ALA A 544 -2.41 -26.22 16.56
C ALA A 544 -1.70 -26.63 15.27
N GLY A 545 -0.62 -25.94 14.94
CA GLY A 545 0.14 -26.21 13.72
C GLY A 545 1.56 -25.71 13.80
N ALA A 546 2.34 -26.09 12.80
CA ALA A 546 3.66 -25.54 12.57
C ALA A 546 3.94 -25.46 11.07
N ARG A 547 4.62 -24.39 10.68
CA ARG A 547 5.15 -24.17 9.33
C ARG A 547 6.67 -24.23 9.39
N TYR A 548 7.27 -25.00 8.51
CA TYR A 548 8.68 -24.89 8.16
C TYR A 548 8.80 -24.01 6.93
N GLU A 549 9.62 -22.99 6.99
CA GLU A 549 9.87 -22.08 5.88
C GLU A 549 11.36 -21.88 5.69
N ASP A 550 11.85 -22.23 4.51
CA ASP A 550 13.22 -22.02 4.05
C ASP A 550 13.21 -20.84 3.08
N GLY A 551 14.03 -19.82 3.36
CA GLY A 551 13.99 -18.56 2.61
C GLY A 551 15.37 -18.01 2.28
N THR A 552 15.65 -17.86 0.99
CA THR A 552 16.87 -17.22 0.48
C THR A 552 16.52 -15.88 -0.15
N GLN A 553 17.09 -14.81 0.38
CA GLN A 553 16.94 -13.44 -0.13
C GLN A 553 18.29 -12.94 -0.61
N GLU A 554 18.39 -12.59 -1.90
CA GLU A 554 19.58 -12.05 -2.52
C GLU A 554 19.33 -10.65 -3.03
N ILE A 555 20.34 -9.76 -2.93
CA ILE A 555 20.35 -8.45 -3.55
C ILE A 555 21.70 -8.19 -4.19
N ASN A 556 21.68 -7.68 -5.41
CA ASN A 556 22.82 -7.27 -6.20
C ASN A 556 22.67 -5.79 -6.55
N THR A 557 23.51 -4.93 -5.98
CA THR A 557 23.49 -3.49 -6.23
C THR A 557 24.63 -3.11 -7.15
N TYR A 558 24.38 -2.41 -8.22
CA TYR A 558 25.35 -2.16 -9.29
C TYR A 558 25.32 -0.74 -9.85
N ASP A 559 26.44 -0.33 -10.41
CA ASP A 559 26.58 0.89 -11.21
C ASP A 559 26.15 0.61 -12.65
N LEU A 560 25.34 1.48 -13.24
CA LEU A 560 24.75 1.28 -14.58
C LEU A 560 25.77 1.34 -15.71
N PHE A 561 26.99 1.84 -15.48
CA PHE A 561 28.04 1.98 -16.52
C PHE A 561 29.10 0.88 -16.44
N THR A 562 29.40 0.41 -15.23
CA THR A 562 30.35 -0.70 -15.03
C THR A 562 29.68 -2.06 -15.04
N GLY A 563 28.35 -2.08 -14.93
CA GLY A 563 27.55 -3.30 -14.99
C GLY A 563 27.63 -4.16 -13.73
N LYS A 564 26.99 -5.34 -13.80
CA LYS A 564 26.79 -6.26 -12.68
C LYS A 564 28.07 -7.01 -12.24
N ASP A 565 29.17 -6.96 -13.00
CA ASP A 565 30.44 -7.63 -12.66
C ASP A 565 31.14 -7.06 -11.40
N ASN A 566 30.73 -5.84 -10.96
CA ASN A 566 31.26 -5.19 -9.76
C ASN A 566 30.11 -4.82 -8.79
N SER A 567 29.09 -5.67 -8.72
CA SER A 567 27.98 -5.49 -7.78
C SER A 567 28.41 -5.55 -6.31
N ILE A 568 27.62 -4.93 -5.47
CA ILE A 568 27.67 -5.09 -4.02
C ILE A 568 26.52 -6.05 -3.68
N ASP A 569 26.88 -7.23 -3.19
CA ASP A 569 25.94 -8.31 -3.02
C ASP A 569 25.68 -8.59 -1.53
N LYS A 570 24.45 -8.93 -1.19
CA LYS A 570 24.07 -9.43 0.13
C LYS A 570 23.12 -10.60 -0.06
N THR A 571 23.36 -11.67 0.71
CA THR A 571 22.45 -12.84 0.81
C THR A 571 22.06 -13.04 2.26
N ILE A 572 20.80 -13.27 2.50
CA ILE A 572 20.20 -13.75 3.76
C ILE A 572 19.59 -15.10 3.45
N ASP A 573 20.11 -16.17 4.07
CA ASP A 573 19.71 -17.55 3.83
C ASP A 573 19.39 -18.17 5.20
N GLU A 574 18.11 -18.29 5.53
CA GLU A 574 17.64 -18.68 6.86
C GLU A 574 16.37 -19.53 6.79
N ASP A 575 16.29 -20.54 7.65
CA ASP A 575 15.14 -21.40 7.81
C ASP A 575 14.49 -21.28 9.19
N TYR A 576 13.17 -21.38 9.24
CA TYR A 576 12.37 -21.18 10.44
C TYR A 576 11.34 -22.28 10.65
N ILE A 577 11.07 -22.61 11.92
CA ILE A 577 9.90 -23.37 12.33
C ILE A 577 8.97 -22.43 13.08
N LEU A 578 7.81 -22.17 12.52
CA LEU A 578 6.85 -21.18 12.99
C LEU A 578 5.62 -21.89 13.60
N PRO A 579 5.56 -22.06 14.93
CA PRO A 579 4.43 -22.68 15.59
C PRO A 579 3.24 -21.74 15.70
N SER A 580 2.04 -22.32 15.71
CA SER A 580 0.79 -21.62 16.00
C SER A 580 -0.11 -22.45 16.89
N LEU A 581 -0.76 -21.82 17.85
CA LEU A 581 -1.74 -22.41 18.74
C LEU A 581 -2.88 -21.45 19.00
N THR A 582 -4.10 -21.86 18.71
CA THR A 582 -5.30 -21.14 19.12
C THR A 582 -6.19 -22.07 19.94
N PHE A 583 -6.65 -21.58 21.06
CA PHE A 583 -7.57 -22.26 21.96
C PHE A 583 -8.84 -21.43 22.11
N THR A 584 -10.01 -22.02 21.85
CA THR A 584 -11.31 -21.37 22.01
C THR A 584 -12.15 -22.17 22.99
N TYR A 585 -12.65 -21.48 24.03
CA TYR A 585 -13.61 -22.02 24.96
C TYR A 585 -15.03 -21.53 24.63
N LEU A 586 -15.95 -22.48 24.48
CA LEU A 586 -17.36 -22.31 24.14
C LEU A 586 -18.23 -22.78 25.33
N PRO A 587 -18.61 -21.90 26.28
CA PRO A 587 -19.33 -22.34 27.48
C PRO A 587 -20.73 -22.85 27.19
N GLU A 588 -21.07 -24.07 27.60
CA GLU A 588 -22.39 -24.71 27.41
C GLU A 588 -23.59 -23.84 27.87
N ASN A 589 -23.41 -23.10 28.99
CA ASN A 589 -24.49 -22.27 29.56
C ASN A 589 -24.60 -20.88 28.90
N TYR A 590 -23.70 -20.52 28.00
CA TYR A 590 -23.61 -19.22 27.36
C TYR A 590 -23.22 -19.41 25.89
N GLU A 591 -24.10 -20.03 25.12
CA GLU A 591 -23.90 -20.37 23.68
C GLU A 591 -23.43 -19.20 22.79
N ASN A 592 -23.64 -17.99 23.26
CA ASN A 592 -23.25 -16.75 22.56
C ASN A 592 -21.89 -16.21 23.00
N LEU A 593 -21.22 -16.85 23.95
CA LEU A 593 -19.91 -16.43 24.46
C LEU A 593 -18.81 -17.31 23.92
N GLN A 594 -17.73 -16.69 23.43
CA GLN A 594 -16.48 -17.36 23.08
C GLN A 594 -15.32 -16.65 23.77
N ILE A 595 -14.34 -17.45 24.21
CA ILE A 595 -13.10 -16.94 24.79
C ILE A 595 -11.96 -17.59 24.01
N ARG A 596 -11.15 -16.78 23.35
CA ARG A 596 -10.03 -17.24 22.51
C ARG A 596 -8.70 -16.83 23.12
N PHE A 597 -7.73 -17.71 23.02
CA PHE A 597 -6.33 -17.47 23.31
C PHE A 597 -5.50 -17.88 22.11
N GLY A 598 -4.53 -17.07 21.72
CA GLY A 598 -3.61 -17.31 20.61
C GLY A 598 -2.16 -17.18 21.06
N TYR A 599 -1.29 -18.05 20.53
CA TYR A 599 0.17 -17.96 20.59
C TYR A 599 0.76 -18.32 19.24
N SER A 600 1.75 -17.57 18.80
CA SER A 600 2.50 -17.91 17.58
C SER A 600 3.86 -17.25 17.54
N GLU A 601 4.77 -17.85 16.78
CA GLU A 601 6.05 -17.28 16.38
C GLU A 601 6.02 -17.02 14.88
N THR A 602 6.52 -15.87 14.47
CA THR A 602 6.50 -15.37 13.09
C THR A 602 7.75 -14.56 12.80
N ILE A 603 7.93 -14.13 11.55
CA ILE A 603 9.12 -13.36 11.13
C ILE A 603 8.75 -12.11 10.35
N ALA A 604 9.71 -11.19 10.20
CA ALA A 604 9.69 -10.15 9.21
C ALA A 604 11.05 -10.03 8.54
N ARG A 605 11.06 -10.01 7.20
CA ARG A 605 12.28 -9.84 6.39
C ARG A 605 12.47 -8.39 6.00
N PRO A 606 13.71 -7.88 5.92
CA PRO A 606 13.96 -6.59 5.30
C PRO A 606 13.52 -6.61 3.83
N THR A 607 13.09 -5.47 3.33
CA THR A 607 12.74 -5.33 1.91
C THR A 607 14.00 -5.24 1.06
N PHE A 608 13.93 -5.53 -0.24
CA PHE A 608 15.08 -5.36 -1.13
C PHE A 608 15.64 -3.94 -1.10
N ARG A 609 14.74 -2.95 -0.99
CA ARG A 609 15.16 -1.55 -0.93
C ARG A 609 15.88 -1.20 0.37
N GLU A 610 15.45 -1.77 1.48
CA GLU A 610 16.11 -1.59 2.77
C GLU A 610 17.51 -2.21 2.80
N LEU A 611 17.75 -3.24 1.97
CA LEU A 611 19.07 -3.85 1.81
C LEU A 611 19.97 -3.15 0.77
N SER A 612 19.38 -2.37 -0.17
CA SER A 612 20.15 -1.75 -1.25
C SER A 612 20.76 -0.40 -0.84
N PRO A 613 22.06 -0.21 -0.92
CA PRO A 613 22.72 1.07 -0.63
C PRO A 613 22.58 2.13 -1.74
N THR A 614 21.74 1.88 -2.76
CA THR A 614 21.44 2.90 -3.78
C THR A 614 20.77 4.11 -3.13
N LEU A 615 21.07 5.32 -3.59
CA LEU A 615 20.37 6.52 -3.14
C LEU A 615 19.11 6.72 -3.95
N PHE A 616 18.02 7.02 -3.25
CA PHE A 616 16.73 7.32 -3.83
C PHE A 616 16.08 8.47 -3.07
N VAL A 617 15.41 9.38 -3.77
CA VAL A 617 14.64 10.43 -3.12
C VAL A 617 13.21 9.90 -2.89
N ASP A 618 12.78 9.85 -1.65
CA ASP A 618 11.40 9.54 -1.31
C ASP A 618 10.53 10.75 -1.67
N VAL A 619 9.69 10.59 -2.65
CA VAL A 619 8.81 11.66 -3.16
C VAL A 619 7.76 12.13 -2.13
N ASP A 620 7.42 11.28 -1.17
CA ASP A 620 6.45 11.61 -0.12
C ASP A 620 7.09 12.45 1.02
N THR A 621 8.42 12.37 1.21
CA THR A 621 9.14 13.06 2.30
C THR A 621 10.24 14.00 1.81
N ASP A 622 10.57 13.99 0.52
CA ASP A 622 11.73 14.66 -0.10
C ASP A 622 13.09 14.28 0.55
N ARG A 623 13.13 13.17 1.29
CA ARG A 623 14.37 12.68 1.94
C ARG A 623 15.13 11.73 1.03
N VAL A 624 16.45 11.81 1.09
CA VAL A 624 17.32 10.81 0.46
C VAL A 624 17.32 9.56 1.33
N VAL A 625 17.03 8.41 0.72
CA VAL A 625 16.94 7.10 1.38
C VAL A 625 18.03 6.20 0.84
N ALA A 626 18.74 5.51 1.73
CA ALA A 626 19.72 4.46 1.43
C ALA A 626 19.46 3.23 2.29
N GLY A 627 19.46 2.05 1.68
CA GLY A 627 19.37 0.80 2.42
C GLY A 627 20.68 0.41 3.10
N SER A 628 20.61 -0.53 4.04
CA SER A 628 21.73 -1.06 4.82
C SER A 628 21.95 -2.55 4.54
N LEU A 629 23.15 -2.91 4.12
CA LEU A 629 23.57 -4.30 3.91
C LEU A 629 23.70 -5.11 5.22
N TYR A 630 23.57 -4.46 6.37
CA TYR A 630 23.77 -5.07 7.68
C TYR A 630 22.47 -5.51 8.34
N LEU A 631 21.32 -5.33 7.66
CA LEU A 631 20.04 -5.80 8.17
C LEU A 631 19.95 -7.32 8.24
N GLU A 632 19.25 -7.77 9.26
CA GLU A 632 18.89 -9.15 9.54
C GLU A 632 17.36 -9.29 9.65
N ASN A 633 16.84 -10.52 9.58
CA ASN A 633 15.43 -10.79 9.80
C ASN A 633 15.04 -10.46 11.25
N SER A 634 13.79 -10.07 11.45
CA SER A 634 13.18 -9.91 12.77
C SER A 634 12.38 -11.16 13.12
N GLU A 635 12.42 -11.60 14.38
CA GLU A 635 11.59 -12.68 14.91
C GLU A 635 10.54 -12.10 15.85
N ILE A 636 9.32 -12.66 15.83
CA ILE A 636 8.17 -12.06 16.51
C ILE A 636 7.42 -13.12 17.29
N GLU A 637 7.29 -12.92 18.61
CA GLU A 637 6.39 -13.70 19.45
C GLU A 637 5.06 -12.97 19.63
N ASN A 638 3.94 -13.67 19.46
CA ASN A 638 2.60 -13.12 19.50
C ASN A 638 1.75 -13.82 20.55
N PHE A 639 1.07 -13.04 21.40
CA PHE A 639 0.10 -13.51 22.39
C PHE A 639 -1.20 -12.72 22.25
N ASP A 640 -2.32 -13.42 22.19
CA ASP A 640 -3.65 -12.84 22.06
C ASP A 640 -4.63 -13.47 23.05
N ILE A 641 -5.51 -12.65 23.59
CA ILE A 641 -6.69 -13.12 24.31
C ILE A 641 -7.90 -12.30 23.89
N ARG A 642 -9.05 -12.95 23.66
CA ARG A 642 -10.26 -12.26 23.22
C ARG A 642 -11.51 -12.89 23.82
N PHE A 643 -12.43 -12.04 24.27
CA PHE A 643 -13.78 -12.35 24.73
C PHE A 643 -14.76 -11.85 23.68
N GLU A 644 -15.65 -12.71 23.21
CA GLU A 644 -16.64 -12.37 22.18
C GLU A 644 -18.03 -12.79 22.65
N TYR A 645 -18.98 -11.87 22.61
CA TYR A 645 -20.37 -12.13 22.90
C TYR A 645 -21.23 -11.74 21.70
N TYR A 646 -21.98 -12.71 21.17
CA TYR A 646 -22.81 -12.55 19.97
C TYR A 646 -24.27 -12.34 20.34
N PHE A 647 -24.84 -11.21 19.96
CA PHE A 647 -26.28 -10.93 20.14
C PHE A 647 -27.15 -11.51 19.02
N GLY A 648 -26.55 -11.86 17.89
CA GLY A 648 -27.16 -12.35 16.64
C GLY A 648 -26.15 -12.35 15.51
N GLN A 649 -26.59 -12.62 14.29
CA GLN A 649 -25.72 -12.53 13.11
C GLN A 649 -25.19 -11.10 12.95
N LYS A 650 -23.88 -10.95 12.78
CA LYS A 650 -23.20 -9.65 12.64
C LYS A 650 -23.50 -8.65 13.76
N GLN A 651 -23.93 -9.11 14.95
CA GLN A 651 -24.15 -8.28 16.12
C GLN A 651 -23.34 -8.84 17.29
N PHE A 652 -22.37 -8.11 17.77
CA PHE A 652 -21.43 -8.62 18.77
C PHE A 652 -20.86 -7.52 19.67
N LEU A 653 -20.29 -7.97 20.76
CA LEU A 653 -19.40 -7.23 21.65
C LEU A 653 -18.11 -8.03 21.78
N THR A 654 -16.97 -7.41 21.51
CA THR A 654 -15.68 -8.07 21.70
C THR A 654 -14.73 -7.23 22.54
N LEU A 655 -13.92 -7.91 23.36
CA LEU A 655 -12.86 -7.35 24.17
C LEU A 655 -11.62 -8.18 23.92
N GLY A 656 -10.56 -7.58 23.42
CA GLY A 656 -9.28 -8.26 23.15
C GLY A 656 -8.13 -7.57 23.85
N ALA A 657 -7.10 -8.34 24.17
CA ALA A 657 -5.80 -7.82 24.56
C ALA A 657 -4.72 -8.62 23.81
N PHE A 658 -3.64 -7.96 23.47
CA PHE A 658 -2.51 -8.57 22.77
C PHE A 658 -1.19 -8.08 23.33
N TYR A 659 -0.17 -8.94 23.18
CA TYR A 659 1.23 -8.63 23.46
C TYR A 659 2.09 -9.22 22.36
N LYS A 660 3.08 -8.45 21.93
CA LYS A 660 4.06 -8.88 20.93
C LYS A 660 5.45 -8.47 21.38
N GLU A 661 6.40 -9.37 21.18
CA GLU A 661 7.82 -9.10 21.34
C GLU A 661 8.50 -9.28 19.99
N ILE A 662 9.30 -8.31 19.57
CA ILE A 662 10.01 -8.33 18.29
C ILE A 662 11.50 -8.25 18.59
N ASP A 663 12.20 -9.35 18.32
CA ASP A 663 13.66 -9.36 18.32
C ASP A 663 14.18 -8.74 17.02
N LYS A 664 15.15 -7.85 17.14
CA LYS A 664 15.78 -7.11 16.03
C LYS A 664 14.77 -6.39 15.11
N PRO A 665 13.80 -5.62 15.62
CA PRO A 665 12.92 -4.86 14.74
C PRO A 665 13.73 -3.88 13.87
N ILE A 666 13.25 -3.66 12.64
CA ILE A 666 13.88 -2.73 11.70
C ILE A 666 13.24 -1.36 11.87
N GLU A 667 14.05 -0.37 12.23
CA GLU A 667 13.63 1.03 12.40
C GLU A 667 14.40 1.94 11.46
N GLU A 668 13.78 3.07 11.09
CA GLU A 668 14.47 4.13 10.35
C GLU A 668 15.52 4.82 11.24
N SER A 669 16.62 5.20 10.63
CA SER A 669 17.63 6.07 11.22
C SER A 669 17.95 7.21 10.27
N VAL A 670 18.31 8.35 10.81
CA VAL A 670 18.73 9.50 10.00
C VAL A 670 20.17 9.84 10.34
N THR A 671 20.98 9.93 9.29
CA THR A 671 22.42 10.21 9.42
C THR A 671 22.79 11.34 8.46
N GLU A 672 23.60 12.26 8.93
CA GLU A 672 24.20 13.31 8.10
C GLU A 672 25.59 12.88 7.63
N ILE A 673 25.82 12.86 6.33
CA ILE A 673 27.13 12.57 5.73
C ILE A 673 27.55 13.76 4.88
N GLY A 674 28.39 14.62 5.43
CA GLY A 674 28.70 15.92 4.83
C GLY A 674 27.49 16.84 4.88
N ASP A 675 27.05 17.35 3.75
CA ASP A 675 25.85 18.19 3.63
C ASP A 675 24.60 17.37 3.22
N LEU A 676 24.68 16.02 3.19
CA LEU A 676 23.62 15.15 2.75
C LEU A 676 22.97 14.44 3.95
N VAL A 677 21.69 14.68 4.15
CA VAL A 677 20.86 13.97 5.13
C VAL A 677 20.30 12.71 4.51
N ILE A 678 20.66 11.56 5.07
CA ILE A 678 20.28 10.23 4.57
C ILE A 678 19.41 9.54 5.60
N THR A 679 18.22 9.15 5.20
CA THR A 679 17.38 8.19 5.93
C THR A 679 17.85 6.77 5.57
N SER A 680 18.10 5.94 6.57
CA SER A 680 18.51 4.55 6.41
C SER A 680 17.75 3.65 7.38
N TYR A 681 18.13 2.38 7.43
CA TYR A 681 17.48 1.35 8.22
C TYR A 681 18.49 0.60 9.08
N GLN A 682 18.05 0.17 10.25
CA GLN A 682 18.89 -0.60 11.19
C GLN A 682 18.01 -1.51 12.04
N ASN A 683 18.56 -2.65 12.47
CA ASN A 683 17.93 -3.46 13.49
C ASN A 683 18.20 -2.84 14.87
N VAL A 684 17.14 -2.54 15.63
CA VAL A 684 17.26 -2.18 17.05
C VAL A 684 17.17 -3.45 17.89
N PRO A 685 17.64 -3.46 19.15
CA PRO A 685 17.75 -4.70 19.91
C PRO A 685 16.42 -5.44 20.11
N LEU A 686 15.41 -4.75 20.59
CA LEU A 686 14.12 -5.33 20.98
C LEU A 686 13.03 -4.26 20.89
N ALA A 687 11.80 -4.68 20.53
CA ALA A 687 10.60 -3.87 20.74
C ALA A 687 9.49 -4.70 21.39
N GLU A 688 8.77 -4.07 22.30
CA GLU A 688 7.58 -4.64 22.93
C GLU A 688 6.34 -3.85 22.53
N ILE A 689 5.24 -4.56 22.25
CA ILE A 689 3.97 -3.96 21.88
C ILE A 689 2.88 -4.63 22.70
N SER A 690 2.07 -3.83 23.36
CA SER A 690 0.90 -4.30 24.10
C SER A 690 -0.32 -3.46 23.77
N GLY A 691 -1.48 -4.07 23.81
CA GLY A 691 -2.69 -3.30 23.49
C GLY A 691 -3.98 -3.96 23.92
N PHE A 692 -5.04 -3.16 23.76
CA PHE A 692 -6.40 -3.53 24.06
C PHE A 692 -7.32 -3.15 22.90
N GLU A 693 -8.23 -4.04 22.51
CA GLU A 693 -9.21 -3.84 21.46
C GLU A 693 -10.63 -3.99 22.01
N PHE A 694 -11.50 -3.05 21.63
CA PHE A 694 -12.94 -3.08 21.92
C PHE A 694 -13.70 -2.98 20.61
N GLU A 695 -14.69 -3.86 20.38
CA GLU A 695 -15.64 -3.74 19.28
C GLU A 695 -17.05 -3.94 19.79
N PHE A 696 -17.95 -3.14 19.26
CA PHE A 696 -19.38 -3.26 19.48
C PHE A 696 -20.11 -2.99 18.18
N GLU A 697 -20.95 -3.92 17.76
CA GLU A 697 -21.83 -3.73 16.60
C GLU A 697 -23.23 -4.26 16.95
N ARG A 698 -24.24 -3.41 16.79
CA ARG A 698 -25.61 -3.77 17.08
C ARG A 698 -26.61 -3.01 16.21
N ILE A 699 -27.66 -3.74 15.83
CA ILE A 699 -28.82 -3.21 15.12
C ILE A 699 -29.98 -3.12 16.10
N PHE A 700 -30.62 -1.97 16.15
CA PHE A 700 -31.80 -1.69 16.96
C PHE A 700 -33.00 -1.48 16.03
N ASP A 701 -34.07 -2.22 16.26
CA ASP A 701 -35.32 -2.19 15.53
C ASP A 701 -36.53 -2.05 16.47
N GLY A 702 -37.76 -2.14 15.95
CA GLY A 702 -38.99 -2.20 16.74
C GLY A 702 -39.36 -0.88 17.44
N PHE A 703 -38.94 0.26 16.90
CA PHE A 703 -39.29 1.57 17.48
C PHE A 703 -40.81 1.87 17.34
N GLU A 704 -41.44 2.27 18.45
CA GLU A 704 -42.83 2.68 18.48
C GLU A 704 -43.11 4.05 17.85
N SER A 705 -42.07 4.90 17.68
CA SER A 705 -42.20 6.22 17.10
C SER A 705 -42.53 6.14 15.62
N SER A 706 -43.56 6.88 15.16
CA SER A 706 -43.98 6.90 13.76
C SER A 706 -42.85 7.28 12.76
N TRP A 707 -41.84 8.01 13.21
CA TRP A 707 -40.69 8.38 12.39
C TRP A 707 -39.64 7.29 12.31
N LEU A 708 -39.48 6.49 13.37
CA LEU A 708 -38.49 5.41 13.46
C LEU A 708 -39.09 4.03 13.16
N ALA A 709 -40.41 3.89 13.06
CA ALA A 709 -41.08 2.59 12.95
C ALA A 709 -40.68 1.77 11.68
N SER A 710 -40.20 2.45 10.62
CA SER A 710 -39.73 1.82 9.38
C SER A 710 -38.23 1.66 9.34
N LYS A 711 -37.51 1.96 10.42
CA LYS A 711 -36.06 2.06 10.42
C LYS A 711 -35.41 1.09 11.38
N GLU A 712 -34.30 0.56 10.96
CA GLU A 712 -33.27 -0.04 11.82
C GLU A 712 -32.16 0.96 12.04
N LEU A 713 -31.67 1.05 13.28
CA LEU A 713 -30.50 1.85 13.63
C LEU A 713 -29.30 0.93 13.85
N LEU A 714 -28.23 1.14 13.09
CA LEU A 714 -26.93 0.52 13.31
C LEU A 714 -26.08 1.41 14.20
N VAL A 715 -25.47 0.81 15.22
CA VAL A 715 -24.41 1.44 16.00
C VAL A 715 -23.19 0.52 15.95
N LYS A 716 -22.06 1.06 15.50
CA LYS A 716 -20.77 0.37 15.48
C LYS A 716 -19.72 1.24 16.16
N VAL A 717 -18.95 0.65 17.05
CA VAL A 717 -17.86 1.29 17.79
C VAL A 717 -16.66 0.38 17.76
N ASN A 718 -15.52 0.90 17.33
CA ASN A 718 -14.24 0.21 17.41
C ASN A 718 -13.26 1.12 18.15
N TYR A 719 -12.59 0.58 19.15
CA TYR A 719 -11.54 1.31 19.85
C TYR A 719 -10.34 0.39 20.05
N THR A 720 -9.16 0.93 19.78
CA THR A 720 -7.90 0.25 19.98
C THR A 720 -6.97 1.17 20.76
N PHE A 721 -6.40 0.64 21.80
CA PHE A 721 -5.26 1.23 22.51
C PHE A 721 -4.05 0.35 22.24
N THR A 722 -2.94 0.96 21.83
CA THR A 722 -1.67 0.27 21.58
C THR A 722 -0.55 1.08 22.20
N ASN A 723 0.32 0.42 22.94
CA ASN A 723 1.57 0.98 23.47
C ASN A 723 2.71 0.17 22.88
N SER A 724 3.68 0.83 22.29
CA SER A 724 4.93 0.22 21.82
C SER A 724 6.12 0.90 22.47
N GLU A 725 7.19 0.16 22.66
CA GLU A 725 8.43 0.65 23.26
C GLU A 725 9.62 -0.05 22.62
N ILE A 726 10.62 0.72 22.20
CA ILE A 726 11.96 0.23 21.84
C ILE A 726 12.73 -0.01 23.14
N VAL A 727 13.02 -1.29 23.44
CA VAL A 727 13.69 -1.69 24.67
C VAL A 727 15.18 -1.80 24.46
N ILE A 728 15.95 -1.01 25.20
CA ILE A 728 17.42 -0.97 25.11
C ILE A 728 18.04 -1.34 26.45
N GLY A 729 18.75 -2.47 26.47
CA GLY A 729 19.53 -2.94 27.62
C GLY A 729 20.90 -2.22 27.76
N GLU A 730 21.50 -2.34 28.93
CA GLU A 730 22.83 -1.80 29.19
C GLU A 730 23.90 -2.55 28.33
N GLY A 731 24.51 -1.86 27.39
CA GLY A 731 25.54 -2.42 26.52
C GLY A 731 25.02 -3.01 25.20
N ASP A 732 23.74 -2.90 24.91
CA ASP A 732 23.19 -3.26 23.62
C ASP A 732 23.78 -2.40 22.51
N THR A 733 23.95 -3.00 21.35
CA THR A 733 24.57 -2.38 20.19
C THR A 733 23.72 -2.61 18.93
N PHE A 734 23.89 -1.74 17.97
CA PHE A 734 23.37 -1.90 16.61
C PHE A 734 24.48 -1.62 15.58
N VAL A 735 24.26 -1.99 14.34
CA VAL A 735 25.17 -1.71 13.23
C VAL A 735 24.55 -0.61 12.38
N ASN A 736 25.27 0.51 12.23
CA ASN A 736 24.80 1.64 11.43
C ASN A 736 25.02 1.42 9.92
N LEU A 737 24.56 2.38 9.10
CA LEU A 737 24.63 2.34 7.63
C LEU A 737 26.03 2.05 7.07
N VAL A 738 27.09 2.53 7.76
CA VAL A 738 28.48 2.36 7.30
C VAL A 738 29.18 1.14 7.93
N GLY A 739 28.42 0.27 8.61
CA GLY A 739 28.95 -0.98 9.21
C GLY A 739 29.70 -0.80 10.52
N VAL A 740 29.48 0.31 11.22
CA VAL A 740 30.07 0.56 12.53
C VAL A 740 29.11 0.12 13.62
N THR A 741 29.62 -0.65 14.58
CA THR A 741 28.85 -1.04 15.75
C THR A 741 28.81 0.11 16.76
N GLU A 742 27.63 0.56 17.10
CA GLU A 742 27.37 1.66 18.05
C GLU A 742 26.54 1.19 19.25
N LEU A 743 26.54 1.95 20.34
CA LEU A 743 25.70 1.67 21.48
C LEU A 743 24.24 2.01 21.15
N ALA A 744 23.33 1.08 21.37
CA ALA A 744 21.90 1.27 21.07
C ALA A 744 21.26 2.42 21.88
N SER A 745 21.84 2.78 23.05
CA SER A 745 21.39 3.93 23.82
C SER A 745 21.45 5.27 23.07
N SER A 746 22.23 5.37 21.99
CA SER A 746 22.24 6.55 21.12
C SER A 746 20.96 6.74 20.33
N LEU A 747 20.20 5.66 20.08
CA LEU A 747 18.97 5.68 19.29
C LEU A 747 17.85 6.50 19.95
N LEU A 748 17.76 6.43 21.29
CA LEU A 748 16.79 7.16 22.10
C LEU A 748 17.40 8.38 22.80
N ALA A 749 18.60 8.81 22.39
CA ALA A 749 19.22 9.99 22.93
C ALA A 749 18.44 11.26 22.54
N ASN A 750 18.64 12.33 23.35
CA ASN A 750 18.12 13.67 23.08
C ASN A 750 16.58 13.81 23.09
N GLY A 751 15.86 12.91 23.80
CA GLY A 751 14.40 12.98 23.97
C GLY A 751 13.62 12.51 22.75
N ARG A 752 14.20 11.61 21.96
CA ARG A 752 13.49 10.89 20.93
C ARG A 752 12.40 10.02 21.54
N ASP A 753 11.32 9.85 20.80
CA ASP A 753 10.19 9.00 21.20
C ASP A 753 10.62 7.52 21.14
N ASP A 754 10.26 6.74 22.15
CA ASP A 754 10.56 5.31 22.23
C ASP A 754 9.50 4.44 21.52
N ARG A 755 8.41 5.05 21.05
CA ARG A 755 7.39 4.36 20.24
C ARG A 755 7.97 3.90 18.90
N LEU A 756 7.47 2.80 18.37
CA LEU A 756 7.74 2.38 17.00
C LEU A 756 7.18 3.40 16.02
N GLN A 757 7.91 3.61 14.92
CA GLN A 757 7.50 4.55 13.87
C GLN A 757 6.16 4.16 13.25
N GLY A 758 5.26 5.16 13.10
CA GLY A 758 3.93 5.00 12.54
C GLY A 758 2.87 4.48 13.50
N GLN A 759 3.24 4.13 14.74
CA GLN A 759 2.30 3.67 15.75
C GLN A 759 1.59 4.84 16.42
N SER A 760 0.26 4.77 16.48
CA SER A 760 -0.61 5.67 17.24
C SER A 760 -1.17 4.96 18.47
N ASP A 761 -1.22 5.65 19.61
CA ASP A 761 -1.67 5.06 20.87
C ASP A 761 -3.17 4.76 20.87
N ASN A 762 -3.98 5.64 20.30
CA ASN A 762 -5.42 5.50 20.32
C ASN A 762 -6.01 5.58 18.91
N ILE A 763 -6.89 4.63 18.58
CA ILE A 763 -7.67 4.61 17.34
C ILE A 763 -9.13 4.41 17.72
N LEU A 764 -10.01 5.34 17.32
CA LEU A 764 -11.45 5.26 17.58
C LEU A 764 -12.24 5.42 16.28
N ASN A 765 -13.06 4.42 15.97
CA ASN A 765 -14.06 4.49 14.91
C ASN A 765 -15.45 4.41 15.53
N PHE A 766 -16.32 5.34 15.17
CA PHE A 766 -17.71 5.35 15.56
C PHE A 766 -18.61 5.53 14.33
N GLN A 767 -19.58 4.65 14.18
CA GLN A 767 -20.56 4.73 13.10
C GLN A 767 -21.98 4.66 13.68
N ILE A 768 -22.82 5.56 13.23
CA ILE A 768 -24.24 5.50 13.49
C ILE A 768 -24.98 5.60 12.14
N GLY A 769 -25.79 4.60 11.86
CA GLY A 769 -26.50 4.53 10.59
C GLY A 769 -27.96 4.13 10.74
N PHE A 770 -28.73 4.31 9.69
CA PHE A 770 -30.09 3.82 9.59
C PHE A 770 -30.35 3.13 8.25
N ASN A 771 -31.23 2.14 8.29
CA ASN A 771 -31.86 1.55 7.10
C ASN A 771 -33.34 1.88 7.17
N ASP A 772 -33.92 2.51 6.15
CA ASP A 772 -35.35 2.78 6.05
C ASP A 772 -35.96 1.89 4.96
N PHE A 773 -36.67 0.85 5.38
CA PHE A 773 -37.25 -0.14 4.46
C PHE A 773 -38.43 0.41 3.62
N ILE A 774 -39.13 1.45 4.09
CA ILE A 774 -40.21 2.06 3.32
C ILE A 774 -39.66 2.99 2.24
N ALA A 775 -38.64 3.78 2.60
CA ALA A 775 -37.99 4.70 1.68
C ALA A 775 -36.92 4.04 0.83
N ASN A 776 -36.61 2.76 1.06
CA ASN A 776 -35.51 2.01 0.46
C ASN A 776 -34.20 2.80 0.45
N SER A 777 -33.82 3.30 1.63
CA SER A 777 -32.68 4.19 1.78
C SER A 777 -31.90 3.87 3.04
N GLN A 778 -30.61 4.18 2.99
CA GLN A 778 -29.69 4.08 4.13
C GLN A 778 -28.89 5.36 4.27
N GLY A 779 -28.51 5.67 5.51
CA GLY A 779 -27.62 6.79 5.80
C GLY A 779 -26.69 6.44 6.94
N THR A 780 -25.44 6.86 6.88
CA THR A 780 -24.42 6.55 7.89
C THR A 780 -23.57 7.80 8.16
N LEU A 781 -23.40 8.12 9.42
CA LEU A 781 -22.42 9.08 9.91
C LEU A 781 -21.23 8.30 10.44
N ILE A 782 -20.03 8.65 10.03
CA ILE A 782 -18.79 7.93 10.31
C ILE A 782 -17.81 8.92 10.94
N PHE A 783 -17.36 8.64 12.14
CA PHE A 783 -16.34 9.40 12.85
C PHE A 783 -15.09 8.54 12.99
N ASN A 784 -13.93 9.08 12.64
CA ASN A 784 -12.63 8.43 12.79
C ASN A 784 -11.68 9.38 13.52
N TYR A 785 -11.05 8.87 14.57
CA TYR A 785 -9.99 9.53 15.34
C TYR A 785 -8.80 8.60 15.44
N VAL A 786 -7.63 9.10 15.13
CA VAL A 786 -6.34 8.44 15.27
C VAL A 786 -5.41 9.40 16.01
N ASP A 787 -4.74 8.92 17.05
CA ASP A 787 -3.77 9.71 17.82
C ASP A 787 -2.52 10.06 16.99
N ASP A 788 -1.72 10.97 17.51
CA ASP A 788 -0.44 11.33 16.89
C ASP A 788 0.51 10.12 16.81
N ARG A 789 1.49 10.22 15.91
CA ARG A 789 2.50 9.16 15.71
C ARG A 789 3.83 9.73 15.24
N VAL A 790 4.90 8.98 15.48
CA VAL A 790 6.21 9.29 14.90
C VAL A 790 6.15 9.07 13.39
N ARG A 791 6.19 10.15 12.61
CA ARG A 791 6.25 10.09 11.13
C ARG A 791 7.63 9.72 10.63
N ALA A 792 8.66 10.34 11.21
CA ALA A 792 10.05 10.11 10.86
C ALA A 792 10.97 10.48 12.03
N ARG A 793 12.10 9.78 12.13
CA ARG A 793 13.10 10.06 13.14
C ARG A 793 13.79 11.40 12.90
N GLY A 794 14.14 12.09 13.98
CA GLY A 794 14.86 13.35 13.93
C GLY A 794 16.29 13.21 13.45
N ILE A 795 16.87 14.31 12.92
CA ILE A 795 18.27 14.39 12.49
C ILE A 795 19.12 14.73 13.71
N ASP A 796 20.19 13.99 13.95
CA ASP A 796 21.15 14.20 15.06
C ASP A 796 20.48 14.34 16.43
N VAL A 797 20.42 15.57 16.91
CA VAL A 797 19.85 15.96 18.20
C VAL A 797 18.49 16.66 18.08
N LEU A 798 17.94 16.76 16.87
CA LEU A 798 16.57 17.25 16.66
C LEU A 798 15.54 16.20 17.13
N PRO A 799 14.40 16.62 17.67
CA PRO A 799 13.31 15.72 18.01
C PRO A 799 12.74 15.06 16.76
N ASP A 800 12.03 13.95 16.97
CA ASP A 800 11.31 13.24 15.93
C ASP A 800 10.22 14.13 15.31
N ILE A 801 9.86 13.84 14.06
CA ILE A 801 8.72 14.47 13.39
C ILE A 801 7.46 13.74 13.80
N ILE A 802 6.56 14.44 14.44
CA ILE A 802 5.28 13.92 14.90
C ILE A 802 4.17 14.32 13.94
N GLU A 803 3.43 13.35 13.45
CA GLU A 803 2.26 13.53 12.60
C GLU A 803 0.99 13.55 13.45
N GLU A 804 0.21 14.61 13.34
CA GLU A 804 -1.16 14.67 13.85
C GLU A 804 -2.13 14.18 12.77
N VAL A 805 -2.74 13.02 13.00
CA VAL A 805 -3.66 12.44 12.02
C VAL A 805 -5.00 13.17 12.07
N PRO A 806 -5.49 13.73 10.95
CA PRO A 806 -6.73 14.50 10.95
C PRO A 806 -7.94 13.68 11.42
N THR A 807 -8.69 14.22 12.38
CA THR A 807 -9.96 13.65 12.82
C THR A 807 -11.02 13.87 11.76
N THR A 808 -11.66 12.83 11.29
CA THR A 808 -12.66 12.93 10.22
C THR A 808 -14.08 12.64 10.67
N LEU A 809 -15.03 13.36 10.09
CA LEU A 809 -16.45 13.09 10.17
C LEU A 809 -17.02 13.05 8.76
N ASP A 810 -17.56 11.89 8.37
CA ASP A 810 -18.10 11.65 7.05
C ASP A 810 -19.60 11.33 7.14
N PHE A 811 -20.35 11.70 6.10
CA PHE A 811 -21.75 11.35 5.95
C PHE A 811 -21.99 10.71 4.59
N VAL A 812 -22.58 9.53 4.59
CA VAL A 812 -22.95 8.80 3.36
C VAL A 812 -24.45 8.52 3.39
N TYR A 813 -25.11 8.80 2.29
CA TYR A 813 -26.53 8.50 2.10
C TYR A 813 -26.75 7.84 0.76
N SER A 814 -27.55 6.77 0.72
CA SER A 814 -27.98 6.17 -0.54
C SER A 814 -29.47 5.81 -0.53
N ARG A 815 -30.05 5.84 -1.71
CA ARG A 815 -31.46 5.47 -1.92
C ARG A 815 -31.64 4.70 -3.21
N ASN A 816 -32.35 3.59 -3.11
CA ASN A 816 -32.80 2.82 -4.26
C ASN A 816 -34.18 3.30 -4.70
N PHE A 817 -34.37 3.43 -6.00
CA PHE A 817 -35.63 3.82 -6.61
C PHE A 817 -36.16 2.65 -7.43
N ASP A 818 -37.12 1.93 -6.88
CA ASP A 818 -37.81 0.87 -7.58
C ASP A 818 -38.84 1.47 -8.55
N ARG A 819 -38.96 0.88 -9.73
CA ARG A 819 -40.02 1.18 -10.67
C ARG A 819 -40.96 -0.05 -10.72
N ASP A 820 -42.23 0.18 -10.71
CA ASP A 820 -43.30 -0.86 -10.72
C ASP A 820 -43.18 -1.83 -11.91
N ASP A 821 -42.38 -1.50 -12.92
CA ASP A 821 -42.24 -2.21 -14.20
C ASP A 821 -40.77 -2.62 -14.52
N LEU A 822 -39.84 -2.38 -13.62
CA LEU A 822 -38.42 -2.72 -13.77
C LEU A 822 -37.92 -3.48 -12.53
N GLU A 823 -37.48 -4.70 -12.75
CA GLU A 823 -36.83 -5.54 -11.71
C GLU A 823 -35.48 -4.98 -11.21
N ASN A 824 -35.04 -3.84 -11.74
CA ASN A 824 -33.68 -3.31 -11.51
C ASN A 824 -33.71 -1.94 -10.84
N PRO A 825 -33.19 -1.80 -9.63
CA PRO A 825 -33.20 -0.53 -8.91
C PRO A 825 -32.18 0.46 -9.46
N LEU A 826 -32.57 1.72 -9.58
CA LEU A 826 -31.69 2.84 -9.73
C LEU A 826 -31.22 3.28 -8.33
N LYS A 827 -29.93 3.23 -8.02
CA LYS A 827 -29.34 3.70 -6.76
C LYS A 827 -28.71 5.08 -6.95
N LEU A 828 -29.11 6.01 -6.10
CA LEU A 828 -28.47 7.33 -5.96
C LEU A 828 -27.67 7.34 -4.65
N SER A 829 -26.42 7.80 -4.68
CA SER A 829 -25.58 8.01 -3.50
C SER A 829 -25.12 9.46 -3.39
N LEU A 830 -25.04 9.95 -2.16
CA LEU A 830 -24.48 11.25 -1.78
C LEU A 830 -23.47 11.02 -0.67
N GLU A 831 -22.29 11.58 -0.82
CA GLU A 831 -21.23 11.48 0.18
C GLU A 831 -20.69 12.86 0.49
N ILE A 832 -20.44 13.11 1.75
CA ILE A 832 -19.76 14.30 2.27
C ILE A 832 -18.63 13.80 3.15
N ARG A 833 -17.40 14.06 2.76
CA ARG A 833 -16.20 13.65 3.48
C ARG A 833 -15.52 14.84 4.16
N ASN A 834 -14.85 14.56 5.28
CA ASN A 834 -14.13 15.56 6.07
C ASN A 834 -15.01 16.77 6.44
N ILE A 835 -16.19 16.53 7.03
CA ILE A 835 -17.15 17.58 7.42
C ILE A 835 -16.49 18.56 8.41
N LEU A 836 -15.58 18.06 9.27
CA LEU A 836 -14.88 18.88 10.27
C LEU A 836 -13.91 19.88 9.64
N ASP A 837 -13.43 19.63 8.40
CA ASP A 837 -12.48 20.48 7.67
C ASP A 837 -11.12 20.58 8.37
N GLU A 838 -10.70 19.48 8.97
CA GLU A 838 -9.40 19.39 9.63
C GLU A 838 -8.25 19.44 8.62
N SER A 839 -7.15 20.06 9.02
CA SER A 839 -5.91 20.11 8.26
C SER A 839 -5.01 18.94 8.63
N TYR A 840 -4.11 18.58 7.73
CA TYR A 840 -3.00 17.69 8.02
C TYR A 840 -1.85 18.49 8.65
N GLU A 841 -1.25 17.97 9.72
CA GLU A 841 -0.14 18.60 10.42
C GLU A 841 0.94 17.58 10.76
N ALA A 842 2.20 17.93 10.51
CA ALA A 842 3.37 17.21 11.02
C ALA A 842 4.37 18.23 11.58
N THR A 843 4.84 18.02 12.80
CA THR A 843 5.66 18.99 13.54
C THR A 843 6.99 18.40 13.97
N VAL A 844 8.06 19.22 13.95
CA VAL A 844 9.39 18.87 14.52
C VAL A 844 9.48 19.29 15.99
N ALA A 845 8.74 20.34 16.35
CA ALA A 845 8.60 20.89 17.71
C ALA A 845 7.32 21.73 17.72
N ASP A 846 6.86 22.11 18.92
CA ASP A 846 5.54 22.71 19.19
C ASP A 846 5.04 23.81 18.24
N ASN A 847 5.83 24.36 17.33
CA ASN A 847 5.41 25.41 16.40
C ASN A 847 6.19 25.40 15.07
N ILE A 848 6.82 24.30 14.73
CA ILE A 848 7.56 24.15 13.48
C ILE A 848 6.90 23.06 12.67
N PHE A 849 6.15 23.48 11.65
CA PHE A 849 5.40 22.59 10.79
C PHE A 849 6.30 22.00 9.69
N TYR A 850 6.74 20.76 9.90
CA TYR A 850 7.44 20.02 8.84
C TYR A 850 6.58 19.96 7.57
N ASP A 851 5.29 19.64 7.72
CA ASP A 851 4.25 19.81 6.71
C ASP A 851 2.94 20.22 7.39
N GLN A 852 2.25 21.19 6.83
CA GLN A 852 0.89 21.55 7.20
C GLN A 852 0.11 21.92 5.94
N TYR A 853 -1.06 21.33 5.73
CA TYR A 853 -1.94 21.70 4.60
C TYR A 853 -3.40 21.34 4.85
N ASP A 854 -4.28 22.06 4.17
CA ASP A 854 -5.70 21.85 4.24
C ASP A 854 -6.13 20.66 3.37
N LEU A 855 -6.96 19.78 3.92
CA LEU A 855 -7.54 18.65 3.19
C LEU A 855 -8.81 19.02 2.43
N GLY A 856 -9.56 20.00 2.94
CA GLY A 856 -10.85 20.43 2.41
C GLY A 856 -11.98 19.42 2.60
N ARG A 857 -13.20 19.85 2.31
CA ARG A 857 -14.38 18.98 2.31
C ARG A 857 -14.65 18.44 0.91
N SER A 858 -14.92 17.14 0.82
CA SER A 858 -15.30 16.53 -0.45
C SER A 858 -16.79 16.21 -0.51
N PHE A 859 -17.40 16.48 -1.65
CA PHE A 859 -18.79 16.16 -1.96
C PHE A 859 -18.79 15.27 -3.19
N SER A 860 -19.49 14.15 -3.15
CA SER A 860 -19.67 13.28 -4.30
C SER A 860 -21.13 12.87 -4.50
N LEU A 861 -21.50 12.68 -5.75
CA LEU A 861 -22.80 12.21 -6.18
C LEU A 861 -22.60 11.01 -7.11
N GLY A 862 -23.17 9.87 -6.73
CA GLY A 862 -23.10 8.63 -7.49
C GLY A 862 -24.46 8.18 -8.01
N LEU A 863 -24.46 7.53 -9.16
CA LEU A 863 -25.61 6.91 -9.80
C LEU A 863 -25.22 5.50 -10.24
N LYS A 864 -25.93 4.47 -9.75
CA LYS A 864 -25.76 3.08 -10.19
C LYS A 864 -27.08 2.58 -10.76
N TYR A 865 -27.02 2.00 -11.95
CA TYR A 865 -28.16 1.37 -12.60
C TYR A 865 -27.87 -0.11 -12.83
N GLN A 866 -28.82 -0.96 -12.43
CA GLN A 866 -28.78 -2.41 -12.68
C GLN A 866 -29.80 -2.77 -13.74
N PHE A 867 -29.43 -3.66 -14.69
CA PHE A 867 -30.26 -4.07 -15.82
C PHE A 867 -30.91 -5.42 -15.58
#